data_4ceb3b6c8fc847dd2fbd0dbe2d4acf6f
#
_entry.id   4ceb3b6c8fc847dd2fbd0dbe2d4acf6f
#
_cell.length_a   1.000
_cell.length_b   1.000
_cell.length_c   1.000
_cell.angle_alpha   90.00
_cell.angle_beta   90.00
_cell.angle_gamma   90.00
#
_symmetry.space_group_name_H-M   'P 1'
#
loop_
_entity.id
_entity.type
_entity.pdbx_description
1 polymer ?
#
loop_
_entity_poly.entity_id
_entity_poly.type
_entity_poly.pdbx_seq_one_letter_code
_entity_poly.pdbx_strand_id
1 'polypeptide(L)'
;MKNNRVSRLAICVVLGSSLTGCTGDAGPAGPAGPAGDAGPAGPPGPSGPPGEAGPPGPPAPAIDASPVSDAPIGKSPAVTIAGATQTAGFGAPVTLVGTASDPDSDVSKLTYKWIQTAGPTATLTGAATASLTFTTQTLAAAKTPVMAQLHFGMLPISPDEAGNYTFELDVTDPEGNLGKATASVRSNPPTTGLQDVPVGIRQFMMGDGGAQTTWNWSLDATAAPGSAAILTGASTQFPSFIPDVVGSYTLTEAVSTKTLTMVAGNWRGEMMTYQTECQTCHNDKIAPDVFTPWSKTNHAIAVQHKLNGTYSDGVTPLTSFPRSCMECHTVGDSPAAVNHGFDDVEKTSGWTMPTKLQPGNWENMVTNYPALADLAGIQCENCHGPQDGAIGHLSTAHTSSGNTTPAKWTRVSFSEGVCASCHQDATHHYKPSQWQTSAHAQRDLVSNATFESRGTTAAHCGRCHSAQGFAAYSAQLAAGDATLLHKPDGTPADEAYLRGLGLQTSTVEAITCAACHDPHDASNPSQLRLGGGLKALPNGLTNIVDAGKGVLCMACHNTRNAEHDDFVAAATDFSGPHTPSQTDMLYGFNAYFMPRLNPSKHLSVTDTCAGCHVAIPTATEKAAGQSDNHNFQTDDTICASCHSASTDGEAFLAAMNAQLGDLGTAIGSKALAILNALYTAGNTLTVRTYRQATDQYSSAAATTPDLLLAAAPTAVVLRSAIHGTTSFTLTLAAPVSVAWTATASAPAVTETLSQLDCQISGITITGQTAPPVPPATTGAPLPAIATNSVVAKASWNLQLLSNDGSRGLHNPSFFQNVVVKTLEALQ
;
A
#
# COMPACT_ATOMS: atom_id res chain seq x y z
N MET A 1 -48.14 -36.23 -13.08
CA MET A 1 -48.96 -37.21 -12.33
C MET A 1 -48.32 -37.38 -10.96
N LYS A 2 -49.17 -37.15 -9.93
CA LYS A 2 -49.05 -37.50 -8.49
C LYS A 2 -47.79 -37.02 -7.73
N ASN A 3 -47.85 -35.90 -7.03
CA ASN A 3 -48.28 -35.67 -5.64
C ASN A 3 -47.87 -36.74 -4.64
N ASN A 4 -47.07 -36.39 -3.63
CA ASN A 4 -47.51 -36.50 -2.23
C ASN A 4 -46.63 -35.61 -1.29
N ARG A 5 -47.35 -34.78 -0.56
CA ARG A 5 -46.95 -34.08 0.69
C ARG A 5 -47.20 -35.03 1.86
N VAL A 6 -46.47 -34.94 2.97
CA VAL A 6 -46.86 -35.07 4.38
C VAL A 6 -45.75 -34.48 5.21
N SER A 7 -45.86 -33.37 5.88
CA SER A 7 -46.49 -32.93 7.13
C SER A 7 -45.74 -33.37 8.41
N ARG A 8 -45.20 -32.36 9.04
CA ARG A 8 -45.07 -32.00 10.49
C ARG A 8 -45.21 -33.11 11.54
N LEU A 9 -44.30 -33.13 12.50
CA LEU A 9 -44.70 -33.12 13.91
C LEU A 9 -43.60 -32.53 14.82
N ALA A 10 -43.95 -31.52 15.59
CA ALA A 10 -43.20 -30.97 16.70
C ALA A 10 -43.54 -31.76 17.97
N ILE A 11 -42.54 -32.05 18.80
CA ILE A 11 -42.79 -32.43 20.22
C ILE A 11 -41.82 -31.66 21.10
N CYS A 12 -42.38 -30.75 21.86
CA CYS A 12 -41.79 -30.22 23.10
C CYS A 12 -41.95 -31.25 24.21
N VAL A 13 -40.88 -31.52 24.96
CA VAL A 13 -40.96 -32.07 26.32
C VAL A 13 -40.04 -31.24 27.23
N VAL A 14 -40.66 -30.60 28.17
CA VAL A 14 -40.09 -29.95 29.35
C VAL A 14 -40.17 -30.95 30.50
N LEU A 15 -39.07 -31.06 31.25
CA LEU A 15 -39.00 -31.56 32.66
C LEU A 15 -37.52 -31.45 33.02
N GLY A 16 -37.00 -30.71 33.95
CA GLY A 16 -37.45 -30.45 35.31
C GLY A 16 -36.48 -31.13 36.30
N SER A 17 -35.57 -30.26 36.88
CA SER A 17 -34.92 -30.38 38.20
C SER A 17 -34.10 -31.62 38.59
N SER A 18 -32.82 -31.40 38.87
CA SER A 18 -32.33 -31.55 40.27
C SER A 18 -30.88 -31.03 40.42
N LEU A 19 -30.72 -30.06 41.26
CA LEU A 19 -29.47 -29.63 41.87
C LEU A 19 -28.96 -30.71 42.82
N THR A 20 -27.71 -31.18 42.61
CA THR A 20 -26.90 -31.70 43.71
C THR A 20 -25.54 -31.07 43.58
N GLY A 21 -25.21 -30.17 44.49
CA GLY A 21 -23.91 -29.52 44.58
C GLY A 21 -22.84 -30.48 45.05
N CYS A 22 -21.69 -30.41 44.42
CA CYS A 22 -20.40 -30.86 44.99
C CYS A 22 -19.72 -29.60 45.53
N THR A 23 -19.67 -29.51 46.86
CA THR A 23 -18.81 -28.59 47.59
C THR A 23 -17.40 -29.12 47.46
N GLY A 24 -16.58 -28.51 46.61
CA GLY A 24 -15.14 -28.70 46.62
C GLY A 24 -14.54 -27.84 47.75
N ASP A 25 -13.63 -28.42 48.52
CA ASP A 25 -12.88 -27.73 49.59
C ASP A 25 -12.16 -26.50 49.02
N ALA A 26 -12.17 -25.44 49.82
CA ALA A 26 -11.42 -24.22 49.49
C ALA A 26 -9.94 -24.51 49.49
N GLY A 27 -9.27 -24.25 48.39
CA GLY A 27 -7.83 -24.32 48.23
C GLY A 27 -7.12 -23.38 49.22
N PRO A 28 -5.86 -23.66 49.57
CA PRO A 28 -5.12 -22.77 50.48
C PRO A 28 -4.96 -21.37 49.93
N ALA A 29 -5.02 -20.39 50.82
CA ALA A 29 -4.88 -18.98 50.47
C ALA A 29 -3.51 -18.77 49.76
N GLY A 30 -3.53 -18.07 48.64
CA GLY A 30 -2.34 -17.70 47.89
C GLY A 30 -1.40 -16.81 48.74
N PRO A 31 -0.11 -16.77 48.46
CA PRO A 31 0.82 -15.91 49.15
C PRO A 31 0.44 -14.43 49.00
N ALA A 32 0.66 -13.67 50.09
CA ALA A 32 0.43 -12.24 50.10
C ALA A 32 1.23 -11.55 48.95
N GLY A 33 0.57 -10.67 48.19
CA GLY A 33 1.21 -9.90 47.13
C GLY A 33 2.35 -9.04 47.68
N PRO A 34 3.31 -8.68 46.82
CA PRO A 34 4.42 -7.82 47.21
C PRO A 34 3.88 -6.46 47.70
N ALA A 35 4.56 -5.87 48.67
CA ALA A 35 4.24 -4.53 49.17
C ALA A 35 4.33 -3.54 47.98
N GLY A 36 3.34 -2.66 47.84
CA GLY A 36 3.32 -1.64 46.80
C GLY A 36 4.53 -0.72 46.95
N ASP A 37 5.05 -0.28 45.80
CA ASP A 37 6.17 0.66 45.71
C ASP A 37 5.82 1.97 46.45
N ALA A 38 6.84 2.56 47.09
CA ALA A 38 6.72 3.85 47.74
C ALA A 38 6.29 4.91 46.68
N GLY A 39 5.26 5.68 46.98
CA GLY A 39 4.79 6.73 46.10
C GLY A 39 5.88 7.76 45.76
N PRO A 40 5.75 8.46 44.64
CA PRO A 40 6.74 9.46 44.24
C PRO A 40 6.91 10.56 45.31
N ALA A 41 8.15 11.04 45.46
CA ALA A 41 8.47 12.13 46.39
C ALA A 41 7.64 13.36 46.03
N GLY A 42 7.10 14.01 47.09
CA GLY A 42 6.30 15.22 46.90
C GLY A 42 7.09 16.36 46.26
N PRO A 43 6.40 17.31 45.60
CA PRO A 43 7.09 18.45 44.96
C PRO A 43 7.89 19.25 45.99
N PRO A 44 9.01 19.89 45.56
CA PRO A 44 9.79 20.77 46.44
C PRO A 44 8.90 21.88 47.02
N GLY A 45 9.09 22.18 48.27
CA GLY A 45 8.39 23.26 48.94
C GLY A 45 8.67 24.62 48.29
N PRO A 46 7.78 25.59 48.40
CA PRO A 46 7.97 26.92 47.82
C PRO A 46 9.21 27.59 48.41
N SER A 47 9.94 28.28 47.54
CA SER A 47 11.09 29.07 47.92
C SER A 47 10.73 30.09 49.04
N GLY A 48 11.58 30.17 50.02
CA GLY A 48 11.40 31.17 51.12
C GLY A 48 11.34 32.62 50.57
N PRO A 49 10.68 33.52 51.30
CA PRO A 49 10.60 34.93 50.89
C PRO A 49 12.00 35.53 50.74
N PRO A 50 12.19 36.49 49.79
CA PRO A 50 13.43 37.18 49.60
C PRO A 50 13.81 37.95 50.91
N GLY A 51 15.09 37.93 51.25
CA GLY A 51 15.61 38.68 52.39
C GLY A 51 15.36 40.20 52.21
N GLU A 52 15.14 40.89 53.35
CA GLU A 52 14.91 42.33 53.34
C GLU A 52 16.04 43.11 52.65
N ALA A 53 15.65 44.04 51.81
CA ALA A 53 16.59 44.92 51.13
C ALA A 53 17.39 45.78 52.12
N GLY A 54 18.69 45.79 52.00
CA GLY A 54 19.54 46.67 52.78
C GLY A 54 19.24 48.16 52.52
N PRO A 55 19.62 49.08 53.45
CA PRO A 55 19.28 50.49 53.31
C PRO A 55 19.86 51.09 52.01
N PRO A 56 19.17 52.10 51.44
CA PRO A 56 19.56 52.69 50.13
C PRO A 56 20.91 53.44 50.28
N GLY A 57 21.79 53.23 49.32
CA GLY A 57 23.03 54.04 49.17
C GLY A 57 22.66 55.47 48.72
N PRO A 58 23.62 56.45 48.92
CA PRO A 58 23.37 57.84 48.57
C PRO A 58 23.05 58.02 47.10
N PRO A 59 22.18 58.97 46.69
CA PRO A 59 21.76 59.13 45.29
C PRO A 59 22.94 59.50 44.41
N ALA A 60 23.13 58.78 43.29
CA ALA A 60 23.99 59.14 42.19
C ALA A 60 23.40 60.39 41.49
N PRO A 61 24.24 61.27 40.89
CA PRO A 61 23.74 62.41 40.17
C PRO A 61 22.83 62.03 39.03
N ALA A 62 21.71 62.72 38.89
CA ALA A 62 20.74 62.51 37.84
C ALA A 62 21.37 62.71 36.48
N ILE A 63 21.51 61.63 35.72
CA ILE A 63 21.64 61.71 34.26
C ILE A 63 20.20 61.78 33.74
N ASP A 64 19.93 62.85 33.02
CA ASP A 64 18.66 63.05 32.29
C ASP A 64 18.59 61.98 31.18
N ALA A 65 18.05 60.81 31.56
CA ALA A 65 17.67 59.79 30.61
C ALA A 65 16.17 60.00 30.36
N SER A 66 15.88 60.75 29.34
CA SER A 66 14.57 60.64 28.70
C SER A 66 14.26 59.16 28.40
N PRO A 67 13.13 58.60 28.77
CA PRO A 67 12.80 57.25 28.40
C PRO A 67 12.71 57.20 26.88
N VAL A 68 13.70 56.53 26.26
CA VAL A 68 13.54 56.07 24.88
C VAL A 68 12.41 55.04 24.95
N SER A 69 11.25 55.41 24.49
CA SER A 69 10.15 54.50 24.29
C SER A 69 10.53 53.58 23.12
N ASP A 70 11.01 52.39 23.41
CA ASP A 70 11.23 51.32 22.42
C ASP A 70 9.90 50.67 21.96
N ALA A 71 8.77 51.26 22.29
CA ALA A 71 7.49 50.80 21.75
C ALA A 71 7.26 51.42 20.38
N PRO A 72 7.01 50.66 19.34
CA PRO A 72 6.66 51.16 18.03
C PRO A 72 5.52 52.18 18.15
N ILE A 73 5.65 53.35 17.51
CA ILE A 73 4.63 54.37 17.47
C ILE A 73 3.92 54.22 16.14
N GLY A 74 2.63 53.88 16.18
CA GLY A 74 1.85 53.69 14.96
C GLY A 74 1.03 52.42 14.99
N LYS A 75 0.36 52.11 13.88
CA LYS A 75 -0.45 50.89 13.66
C LYS A 75 0.32 49.95 12.72
N SER A 76 0.22 48.65 13.01
CA SER A 76 0.82 47.66 12.14
C SER A 76 0.20 47.63 10.75
N PRO A 77 0.98 47.38 9.68
CA PRO A 77 0.47 47.18 8.34
C PRO A 77 -0.53 46.02 8.27
N ALA A 78 -1.63 46.20 7.52
CA ALA A 78 -2.53 45.13 7.15
C ALA A 78 -1.98 44.41 5.90
N VAL A 79 -1.72 43.11 6.02
CA VAL A 79 -1.03 42.29 4.99
C VAL A 79 -1.97 41.21 4.47
N THR A 80 -1.99 41.03 3.15
CA THR A 80 -2.69 39.94 2.50
C THR A 80 -1.82 39.32 1.41
N ILE A 81 -2.08 38.06 1.07
CA ILE A 81 -1.37 37.34 0.01
C ILE A 81 -2.40 36.85 -1.02
N ALA A 82 -2.25 37.27 -2.27
CA ALA A 82 -3.05 36.74 -3.35
C ALA A 82 -2.70 35.27 -3.61
N GLY A 83 -3.74 34.41 -3.65
CA GLY A 83 -3.53 32.97 -3.78
C GLY A 83 -2.81 32.36 -2.58
N ALA A 84 -3.17 32.76 -1.36
CA ALA A 84 -2.57 32.28 -0.11
C ALA A 84 -2.66 30.75 0.05
N THR A 85 -3.58 30.08 -0.64
CA THR A 85 -3.63 28.63 -0.76
C THR A 85 -3.67 28.26 -2.23
N GLN A 86 -2.68 27.49 -2.70
CA GLN A 86 -2.63 27.03 -4.09
C GLN A 86 -1.93 25.70 -4.24
N THR A 87 -2.13 25.07 -5.39
CA THR A 87 -1.48 23.80 -5.77
C THR A 87 -0.55 24.03 -6.96
N ALA A 88 0.56 23.30 -7.00
CA ALA A 88 1.54 23.35 -8.09
C ALA A 88 2.03 21.94 -8.46
N GLY A 89 2.56 21.77 -9.67
CA GLY A 89 3.21 20.52 -10.09
C GLY A 89 4.65 20.38 -9.57
N PHE A 90 5.27 19.22 -9.81
CA PHE A 90 6.70 19.02 -9.58
C PHE A 90 7.54 19.94 -10.48
N GLY A 91 8.56 20.58 -9.89
CA GLY A 91 9.45 21.46 -10.61
C GLY A 91 8.76 22.71 -11.21
N ALA A 92 7.54 23.01 -10.77
CA ALA A 92 6.79 24.16 -11.27
C ALA A 92 7.23 25.46 -10.59
N PRO A 93 7.39 26.58 -11.33
CA PRO A 93 7.57 27.89 -10.73
C PRO A 93 6.27 28.35 -10.07
N VAL A 94 6.40 28.89 -8.87
CA VAL A 94 5.29 29.43 -8.08
C VAL A 94 5.60 30.88 -7.75
N THR A 95 4.59 31.76 -7.89
CA THR A 95 4.69 33.17 -7.50
C THR A 95 3.61 33.48 -6.47
N LEU A 96 4.03 34.02 -5.32
CA LEU A 96 3.15 34.57 -4.29
C LEU A 96 3.24 36.08 -4.33
N VAL A 97 2.11 36.79 -4.29
CA VAL A 97 2.06 38.25 -4.34
C VAL A 97 1.41 38.77 -3.07
N GLY A 98 2.21 39.39 -2.24
CA GLY A 98 1.76 40.13 -1.04
C GLY A 98 1.28 41.54 -1.39
N THR A 99 0.24 41.97 -0.73
CA THR A 99 -0.21 43.36 -0.71
C THR A 99 -0.29 43.84 0.73
N ALA A 100 0.12 45.07 0.96
CA ALA A 100 0.03 45.66 2.27
C ALA A 100 -0.57 47.08 2.20
N SER A 101 -1.30 47.45 3.22
CA SER A 101 -1.76 48.83 3.46
C SER A 101 -1.45 49.22 4.89
N ASP A 102 -1.13 50.46 5.09
CA ASP A 102 -0.84 50.99 6.40
C ASP A 102 -1.66 52.25 6.67
N PRO A 103 -2.25 52.42 7.85
CA PRO A 103 -3.11 53.59 8.15
C PRO A 103 -2.36 54.91 8.36
N ASP A 104 -1.08 54.84 8.70
CA ASP A 104 -0.28 56.01 9.13
C ASP A 104 1.09 56.07 8.43
N SER A 105 1.48 55.08 7.62
CA SER A 105 2.67 55.12 6.80
C SER A 105 2.41 55.01 5.31
N ASP A 106 3.26 55.63 4.49
CA ASP A 106 3.22 55.51 3.03
C ASP A 106 3.61 54.07 2.63
N VAL A 107 2.77 53.43 1.82
CA VAL A 107 3.01 52.07 1.36
C VAL A 107 4.33 51.87 0.60
N SER A 108 4.86 52.97 0.00
CA SER A 108 6.17 52.92 -0.67
C SER A 108 7.37 52.77 0.28
N LYS A 109 7.15 52.98 1.57
CA LYS A 109 8.19 52.88 2.60
C LYS A 109 8.14 51.57 3.37
N LEU A 110 7.14 50.72 3.12
CA LEU A 110 7.01 49.44 3.75
C LEU A 110 8.11 48.49 3.27
N THR A 111 8.67 47.72 4.19
CA THR A 111 9.68 46.70 3.91
C THR A 111 9.06 45.32 3.98
N TYR A 112 9.40 44.47 3.02
CA TYR A 112 8.85 43.10 2.87
C TYR A 112 9.91 42.06 3.18
N LYS A 113 9.51 40.99 3.85
CA LYS A 113 10.38 39.84 4.11
C LYS A 113 9.56 38.54 4.07
N TRP A 114 9.88 37.70 3.13
CA TRP A 114 9.31 36.35 3.04
C TRP A 114 10.20 35.36 3.80
N ILE A 115 9.58 34.51 4.57
CA ILE A 115 10.22 33.47 5.37
C ILE A 115 9.53 32.13 5.05
N GLN A 116 10.30 31.14 4.64
CA GLN A 116 9.75 29.77 4.57
C GLN A 116 9.69 29.18 5.98
N THR A 117 8.50 28.84 6.47
CA THR A 117 8.26 28.32 7.82
C THR A 117 8.09 26.81 7.85
N ALA A 118 7.70 26.18 6.73
CA ALA A 118 7.59 24.73 6.62
C ALA A 118 7.78 24.25 5.17
N GLY A 119 7.98 22.93 5.02
CA GLY A 119 8.09 22.23 3.74
C GLY A 119 9.53 22.02 3.27
N PRO A 120 9.70 21.38 2.10
CA PRO A 120 11.01 21.16 1.48
C PRO A 120 11.74 22.49 1.24
N THR A 121 13.04 22.57 1.54
CA THR A 121 13.82 23.79 1.35
C THR A 121 13.76 24.29 -0.10
N ALA A 122 13.32 25.51 -0.30
CA ALA A 122 13.21 26.17 -1.58
C ALA A 122 14.18 27.34 -1.73
N THR A 123 14.70 27.56 -2.95
CA THR A 123 15.46 28.78 -3.26
C THR A 123 14.46 29.90 -3.53
N LEU A 124 14.53 30.96 -2.73
CA LEU A 124 13.59 32.06 -2.78
C LEU A 124 14.17 33.22 -3.61
N THR A 125 13.40 33.66 -4.62
CA THR A 125 13.70 34.87 -5.40
C THR A 125 12.67 35.94 -5.06
N GLY A 126 13.15 37.15 -4.77
CA GLY A 126 12.26 38.24 -4.38
C GLY A 126 11.87 38.25 -2.90
N ALA A 127 12.59 37.51 -2.04
CA ALA A 127 12.28 37.40 -0.60
C ALA A 127 12.17 38.70 0.17
N ALA A 128 12.76 39.80 -0.35
CA ALA A 128 12.66 41.16 0.22
C ALA A 128 11.74 42.10 -0.58
N THR A 129 10.84 41.57 -1.40
CA THR A 129 9.89 42.32 -2.21
C THR A 129 8.46 41.86 -1.96
N ALA A 130 7.49 42.59 -2.49
CA ALA A 130 6.09 42.18 -2.41
C ALA A 130 5.81 40.82 -3.13
N SER A 131 6.67 40.40 -4.06
CA SER A 131 6.48 39.19 -4.82
C SER A 131 7.58 38.16 -4.56
N LEU A 132 7.21 36.99 -4.09
CA LEU A 132 8.10 35.84 -3.90
C LEU A 132 7.93 34.87 -5.05
N THR A 133 9.03 34.42 -5.63
CA THR A 133 9.03 33.30 -6.60
C THR A 133 9.94 32.18 -6.11
N PHE A 134 9.49 30.95 -6.23
CA PHE A 134 10.29 29.75 -5.96
C PHE A 134 9.88 28.64 -6.92
N THR A 135 10.67 27.59 -6.99
CA THR A 135 10.33 26.37 -7.76
C THR A 135 10.06 25.23 -6.79
N THR A 136 8.97 24.52 -6.98
CA THR A 136 8.67 23.33 -6.20
C THR A 136 9.74 22.26 -6.44
N GLN A 137 9.90 21.32 -5.48
CA GLN A 137 10.85 20.23 -5.63
C GLN A 137 10.55 19.41 -6.91
N THR A 138 11.60 18.94 -7.54
CA THR A 138 11.51 17.91 -8.58
C THR A 138 11.43 16.54 -7.93
N LEU A 139 10.86 15.58 -8.62
CA LEU A 139 10.86 14.20 -8.17
C LEU A 139 12.29 13.72 -7.94
N ALA A 140 12.60 13.20 -6.75
CA ALA A 140 13.97 12.85 -6.39
C ALA A 140 14.49 11.69 -7.27
N ALA A 141 15.76 11.78 -7.68
CA ALA A 141 16.43 10.74 -8.47
C ALA A 141 16.44 9.37 -7.77
N ALA A 142 16.39 9.34 -6.44
CA ALA A 142 16.29 8.10 -5.67
C ALA A 142 14.97 7.34 -5.91
N LYS A 143 13.93 8.01 -6.42
CA LYS A 143 12.63 7.41 -6.79
C LYS A 143 12.54 7.07 -8.29
N THR A 144 13.61 7.29 -9.04
CA THR A 144 13.68 7.00 -10.49
C THR A 144 13.29 5.56 -10.85
N PRO A 145 13.65 4.51 -10.09
CA PRO A 145 13.18 3.15 -10.41
C PRO A 145 11.66 3.01 -10.33
N VAL A 146 11.02 3.64 -9.35
CA VAL A 146 9.55 3.68 -9.23
C VAL A 146 8.97 4.50 -10.37
N MET A 147 9.58 5.63 -10.68
CA MET A 147 9.18 6.50 -11.79
C MET A 147 9.32 5.86 -13.17
N ALA A 148 10.34 5.04 -13.40
CA ALA A 148 10.53 4.34 -14.66
C ALA A 148 9.38 3.37 -14.99
N GLN A 149 8.59 3.00 -13.98
CA GLN A 149 7.43 2.10 -14.10
C GLN A 149 6.09 2.84 -14.10
N LEU A 150 6.10 4.16 -13.88
CA LEU A 150 4.89 4.95 -13.99
C LEU A 150 4.42 4.97 -15.43
N HIS A 151 3.13 4.71 -15.60
CA HIS A 151 2.51 4.61 -16.90
C HIS A 151 1.91 5.95 -17.31
N PHE A 152 1.85 6.16 -18.61
CA PHE A 152 1.16 7.30 -19.19
C PHE A 152 -0.27 7.41 -18.66
N GLY A 153 -0.65 8.57 -18.14
CA GLY A 153 -2.00 8.78 -17.63
C GLY A 153 -2.10 9.85 -16.56
N MET A 154 -3.04 9.66 -15.65
CA MET A 154 -3.17 10.47 -14.44
C MET A 154 -2.04 10.16 -13.47
N LEU A 155 -1.46 11.19 -12.88
CA LEU A 155 -0.36 11.01 -11.93
C LEU A 155 -0.89 10.57 -10.56
N PRO A 156 -0.68 9.32 -10.15
CA PRO A 156 -0.89 8.92 -8.76
C PRO A 156 0.28 9.45 -7.95
N ILE A 157 0.01 10.32 -6.98
CA ILE A 157 1.05 10.97 -6.20
C ILE A 157 1.13 10.35 -4.82
N SER A 158 2.35 9.98 -4.48
CA SER A 158 2.77 9.58 -3.16
C SER A 158 2.76 10.79 -2.20
N PRO A 159 2.22 10.68 -0.97
CA PRO A 159 2.33 11.72 0.04
C PRO A 159 3.75 12.17 0.33
N ASP A 160 4.73 11.25 0.28
CA ASP A 160 6.15 11.57 0.48
C ASP A 160 6.73 12.43 -0.65
N GLU A 161 6.06 12.44 -1.79
CA GLU A 161 6.44 13.22 -2.96
C GLU A 161 5.70 14.55 -3.02
N ALA A 162 4.58 14.67 -2.29
CA ALA A 162 3.86 15.92 -2.14
C ALA A 162 4.57 16.82 -1.14
N GLY A 163 5.04 17.99 -1.59
CA GLY A 163 5.60 19.01 -0.72
C GLY A 163 4.51 19.98 -0.29
N ASN A 164 4.36 20.20 1.00
CA ASN A 164 3.59 21.32 1.54
C ASN A 164 4.54 22.41 1.97
N TYR A 165 4.54 23.52 1.24
CA TYR A 165 5.35 24.69 1.56
C TYR A 165 4.50 25.68 2.33
N THR A 166 5.03 26.23 3.40
CA THR A 166 4.39 27.33 4.13
C THR A 166 5.35 28.51 4.18
N PHE A 167 4.84 29.68 3.83
CA PHE A 167 5.56 30.94 3.84
C PHE A 167 4.85 31.94 4.73
N GLU A 168 5.61 32.70 5.46
CA GLU A 168 5.15 33.89 6.19
C GLU A 168 5.69 35.13 5.47
N LEU A 169 4.84 36.10 5.22
CA LEU A 169 5.19 37.41 4.76
C LEU A 169 5.15 38.40 5.94
N ASP A 170 6.29 38.91 6.32
CA ASP A 170 6.44 39.99 7.27
C ASP A 170 6.50 41.32 6.50
N VAL A 171 5.70 42.30 6.89
CA VAL A 171 5.75 43.64 6.38
C VAL A 171 5.94 44.60 7.53
N THR A 172 7.00 45.39 7.46
CA THR A 172 7.37 46.33 8.53
C THR A 172 7.31 47.78 8.03
N ASP A 173 6.69 48.65 8.78
CA ASP A 173 6.65 50.09 8.54
C ASP A 173 7.93 50.81 8.98
N PRO A 174 8.12 52.10 8.67
CA PRO A 174 9.30 52.87 9.13
C PRO A 174 9.41 52.98 10.64
N GLU A 175 8.32 52.87 11.36
CA GLU A 175 8.24 52.99 12.83
C GLU A 175 8.55 51.64 13.51
N GLY A 176 8.67 50.53 12.76
CA GLY A 176 9.01 49.22 13.26
C GLY A 176 7.81 48.34 13.62
N ASN A 177 6.58 48.77 13.30
CA ASN A 177 5.41 47.92 13.52
C ASN A 177 5.33 46.83 12.42
N LEU A 178 4.94 45.60 12.83
CA LEU A 178 4.98 44.40 12.00
C LEU A 178 3.56 43.90 11.69
N GLY A 179 3.25 43.76 10.41
CA GLY A 179 2.11 43.04 9.88
C GLY A 179 2.51 41.70 9.30
N LYS A 180 1.70 40.67 9.41
CA LYS A 180 2.00 39.34 8.92
C LYS A 180 0.85 38.72 8.12
N ALA A 181 1.21 37.88 7.13
CA ALA A 181 0.29 37.01 6.46
C ALA A 181 0.97 35.66 6.13
N THR A 182 0.22 34.60 5.99
CA THR A 182 0.75 33.28 5.65
C THR A 182 0.18 32.77 4.35
N ALA A 183 0.98 31.97 3.61
CA ALA A 183 0.56 31.28 2.41
C ALA A 183 1.01 29.83 2.46
N SER A 184 0.18 28.94 1.91
CA SER A 184 0.46 27.52 1.74
C SER A 184 0.44 27.15 0.28
N VAL A 185 1.47 26.43 -0.19
CA VAL A 185 1.53 25.86 -1.54
C VAL A 185 1.69 24.38 -1.41
N ARG A 186 0.70 23.64 -1.88
CA ARG A 186 0.74 22.17 -1.95
C ARG A 186 1.30 21.74 -3.31
N SER A 187 2.42 21.04 -3.30
CA SER A 187 2.99 20.48 -4.51
C SER A 187 2.40 19.10 -4.76
N ASN A 188 1.87 18.91 -5.96
CA ASN A 188 1.34 17.65 -6.43
C ASN A 188 0.43 16.94 -5.42
N PRO A 189 -0.77 17.46 -5.17
CA PRO A 189 -1.75 16.77 -4.32
C PRO A 189 -2.11 15.43 -4.95
N PRO A 190 -2.48 14.42 -4.16
CA PRO A 190 -2.92 13.13 -4.69
C PRO A 190 -4.07 13.33 -5.67
N THR A 191 -4.06 12.54 -6.72
CA THR A 191 -5.16 12.47 -7.68
C THR A 191 -5.84 11.12 -7.58
N THR A 192 -7.12 11.08 -7.89
CA THR A 192 -7.91 9.86 -7.84
C THR A 192 -7.52 8.83 -8.91
N GLY A 193 -6.73 9.22 -9.91
CA GLY A 193 -6.47 8.42 -11.09
C GLY A 193 -7.67 8.28 -12.03
N LEU A 194 -8.79 8.92 -11.70
CA LEU A 194 -9.99 8.93 -12.53
C LEU A 194 -9.81 9.86 -13.73
N GLN A 195 -10.49 9.53 -14.81
CA GLN A 195 -10.61 10.41 -15.98
C GLN A 195 -11.88 11.28 -15.89
N ASP A 196 -12.85 10.92 -15.06
CA ASP A 196 -13.97 11.79 -14.70
C ASP A 196 -13.51 12.72 -13.57
N VAL A 197 -13.40 14.01 -13.86
CA VAL A 197 -12.74 14.99 -12.99
C VAL A 197 -13.63 16.20 -12.73
N PRO A 198 -13.49 16.86 -11.57
CA PRO A 198 -14.30 18.04 -11.28
C PRO A 198 -13.81 19.28 -12.04
N VAL A 199 -14.76 20.11 -12.48
CA VAL A 199 -14.47 21.45 -13.00
C VAL A 199 -13.80 22.29 -11.91
N GLY A 200 -12.84 23.14 -12.31
CA GLY A 200 -12.13 24.06 -11.43
C GLY A 200 -11.00 23.43 -10.62
N ILE A 201 -10.83 22.13 -10.64
CA ILE A 201 -9.79 21.43 -9.88
C ILE A 201 -8.62 21.04 -10.79
N ARG A 202 -7.40 21.40 -10.39
CA ARG A 202 -6.20 21.10 -11.17
C ARG A 202 -5.97 19.60 -11.29
N GLN A 203 -5.78 19.16 -12.51
CA GLN A 203 -5.47 17.79 -12.85
C GLN A 203 -3.99 17.66 -13.20
N PHE A 204 -3.35 16.61 -12.69
CA PHE A 204 -1.94 16.31 -12.92
C PHE A 204 -1.82 15.03 -13.76
N MET A 205 -1.00 15.07 -14.78
CA MET A 205 -0.72 13.95 -15.67
C MET A 205 0.73 13.57 -15.60
N MET A 206 1.05 12.42 -16.15
CA MET A 206 2.43 11.99 -16.35
C MET A 206 2.63 11.35 -17.72
N GLY A 207 3.75 11.67 -18.32
CA GLY A 207 4.28 10.96 -19.48
C GLY A 207 4.96 9.66 -19.08
N ASP A 208 5.15 8.77 -20.06
CA ASP A 208 5.86 7.52 -19.83
C ASP A 208 7.21 7.77 -19.13
N GLY A 209 7.52 6.89 -18.20
CA GLY A 209 8.86 6.80 -17.61
C GLY A 209 9.85 6.08 -18.53
N GLY A 210 11.00 5.73 -18.00
CA GLY A 210 12.01 4.95 -18.73
C GLY A 210 12.99 5.82 -19.52
N ALA A 211 13.20 5.49 -20.79
CA ALA A 211 14.22 6.14 -21.61
C ALA A 211 13.80 7.49 -22.22
N GLN A 212 12.52 7.87 -22.10
CA GLN A 212 12.05 9.17 -22.63
C GLN A 212 12.57 10.31 -21.78
N THR A 213 13.22 11.29 -22.41
CA THR A 213 13.84 12.45 -21.75
C THR A 213 13.25 13.79 -22.20
N THR A 214 12.37 13.77 -23.18
CA THR A 214 11.69 14.96 -23.72
C THR A 214 10.22 14.69 -23.88
N TRP A 215 9.39 15.71 -23.63
CA TRP A 215 7.93 15.63 -23.73
C TRP A 215 7.42 16.82 -24.52
N ASN A 216 6.30 16.61 -25.22
CA ASN A 216 5.62 17.64 -25.97
C ASN A 216 4.12 17.40 -25.92
N TRP A 217 3.49 17.98 -24.93
CA TRP A 217 2.06 17.84 -24.69
C TRP A 217 1.24 18.93 -25.35
N SER A 218 0.09 18.56 -25.84
CA SER A 218 -0.97 19.47 -26.30
C SER A 218 -2.29 19.15 -25.62
N LEU A 219 -3.13 20.17 -25.46
CA LEU A 219 -4.47 20.06 -24.91
C LEU A 219 -5.47 20.46 -26.00
N ASP A 220 -6.38 19.54 -26.33
CA ASP A 220 -7.56 19.80 -27.15
C ASP A 220 -8.80 19.85 -26.24
N ALA A 221 -9.44 21.03 -26.23
CA ALA A 221 -10.64 21.31 -25.47
C ALA A 221 -11.84 21.61 -26.42
N THR A 222 -11.79 21.20 -27.68
CA THR A 222 -12.86 21.45 -28.65
C THR A 222 -14.19 20.81 -28.23
N ALA A 223 -14.14 19.72 -27.49
CA ALA A 223 -15.32 19.06 -26.90
C ALA A 223 -15.72 19.63 -25.51
N ALA A 224 -15.14 20.76 -25.11
CA ALA A 224 -15.48 21.57 -23.94
C ALA A 224 -15.77 23.02 -24.38
N PRO A 225 -16.95 23.31 -24.98
CA PRO A 225 -17.25 24.59 -25.61
C PRO A 225 -17.15 25.76 -24.63
N GLY A 226 -16.37 26.77 -25.00
CA GLY A 226 -16.13 27.94 -24.14
C GLY A 226 -14.92 27.83 -23.23
N SER A 227 -14.23 26.70 -23.25
CA SER A 227 -13.01 26.50 -22.44
C SER A 227 -11.88 27.46 -22.86
N ALA A 228 -11.22 28.02 -21.86
CA ALA A 228 -9.97 28.78 -21.95
C ALA A 228 -8.84 28.08 -21.19
N ALA A 229 -8.98 26.78 -20.89
CA ALA A 229 -8.01 26.00 -20.13
C ALA A 229 -6.64 26.00 -20.79
N ILE A 230 -5.60 26.19 -19.98
CA ILE A 230 -4.20 26.26 -20.40
C ILE A 230 -3.42 25.13 -19.77
N LEU A 231 -2.62 24.45 -20.58
CA LEU A 231 -1.72 23.39 -20.12
C LEU A 231 -0.44 24.01 -19.56
N THR A 232 -0.13 23.68 -18.31
CA THR A 232 1.10 24.08 -17.62
C THR A 232 2.10 22.93 -17.70
N GLY A 233 3.38 23.23 -17.96
CA GLY A 233 4.43 22.21 -18.01
C GLY A 233 4.36 21.31 -19.26
N ALA A 234 3.91 21.82 -20.39
CA ALA A 234 3.73 21.05 -21.64
C ALA A 234 5.01 20.38 -22.18
N SER A 235 6.19 20.86 -21.79
CA SER A 235 7.50 20.26 -22.15
C SER A 235 8.11 19.40 -21.05
N THR A 236 7.34 19.06 -20.02
CA THR A 236 7.80 18.25 -18.87
C THR A 236 7.11 16.88 -18.86
N GLN A 237 7.65 15.96 -18.06
CA GLN A 237 7.00 14.67 -17.83
C GLN A 237 5.65 14.81 -17.10
N PHE A 238 5.48 15.86 -16.31
CA PHE A 238 4.34 16.07 -15.40
C PHE A 238 3.58 17.36 -15.74
N PRO A 239 2.84 17.40 -16.84
CA PRO A 239 2.00 18.55 -17.12
C PRO A 239 0.77 18.59 -16.21
N SER A 240 0.13 19.75 -16.13
CA SER A 240 -1.11 19.93 -15.41
C SER A 240 -1.99 20.99 -16.07
N PHE A 241 -3.31 20.91 -15.90
CA PHE A 241 -4.26 21.93 -16.31
C PHE A 241 -5.45 21.97 -15.33
N ILE A 242 -6.26 23.02 -15.47
CA ILE A 242 -7.53 23.12 -14.75
C ILE A 242 -8.64 23.07 -15.82
N PRO A 243 -9.50 22.05 -15.79
CA PRO A 243 -10.70 22.06 -16.61
C PRO A 243 -11.63 23.17 -16.09
N ASP A 244 -11.94 24.14 -16.95
CA ASP A 244 -12.63 25.37 -16.56
C ASP A 244 -14.13 25.37 -16.89
N VAL A 245 -14.57 24.43 -17.73
CA VAL A 245 -15.99 24.20 -18.07
C VAL A 245 -16.26 22.70 -18.19
N VAL A 246 -17.54 22.35 -18.11
CA VAL A 246 -18.01 20.98 -18.36
C VAL A 246 -17.72 20.59 -19.81
N GLY A 247 -17.11 19.42 -20.00
CA GLY A 247 -16.75 18.95 -21.35
C GLY A 247 -15.61 17.93 -21.32
N SER A 248 -15.20 17.49 -22.52
CA SER A 248 -14.09 16.56 -22.69
C SER A 248 -12.82 17.30 -23.10
N TYR A 249 -11.73 16.92 -22.47
CA TYR A 249 -10.39 17.46 -22.68
C TYR A 249 -9.46 16.32 -23.11
N THR A 250 -8.89 16.43 -24.29
CA THR A 250 -7.97 15.42 -24.80
C THR A 250 -6.54 15.94 -24.76
N LEU A 251 -5.70 15.26 -24.00
CA LEU A 251 -4.27 15.54 -23.95
C LEU A 251 -3.55 14.55 -24.88
N THR A 252 -2.59 15.07 -25.65
CA THR A 252 -1.75 14.27 -26.54
C THR A 252 -0.29 14.53 -26.21
N GLU A 253 0.47 13.47 -25.95
CA GLU A 253 1.93 13.54 -25.82
C GLU A 253 2.54 13.11 -27.16
N ALA A 254 3.14 14.06 -27.88
CA ALA A 254 3.52 13.89 -29.28
C ALA A 254 4.74 12.95 -29.48
N VAL A 255 5.62 12.80 -28.48
CA VAL A 255 6.81 11.94 -28.59
C VAL A 255 6.43 10.47 -28.45
N SER A 256 5.59 10.13 -27.46
CA SER A 256 5.06 8.77 -27.25
C SER A 256 3.85 8.46 -28.15
N THR A 257 3.25 9.49 -28.78
CA THR A 257 2.01 9.40 -29.57
C THR A 257 0.79 8.93 -28.77
N LYS A 258 0.83 9.05 -27.43
CA LYS A 258 -0.24 8.63 -26.54
C LYS A 258 -1.22 9.76 -26.26
N THR A 259 -2.46 9.39 -26.02
CA THR A 259 -3.56 10.32 -25.70
C THR A 259 -4.23 9.93 -24.41
N LEU A 260 -4.73 10.93 -23.68
CA LEU A 260 -5.53 10.77 -22.47
C LEU A 260 -6.75 11.71 -22.59
N THR A 261 -7.94 11.16 -22.51
CA THR A 261 -9.17 11.95 -22.51
C THR A 261 -9.73 12.02 -21.10
N MET A 262 -9.96 13.22 -20.61
CA MET A 262 -10.63 13.50 -19.34
C MET A 262 -12.01 14.08 -19.61
N VAL A 263 -12.95 13.75 -18.75
CA VAL A 263 -14.32 14.29 -18.79
C VAL A 263 -14.50 15.13 -17.53
N ALA A 264 -14.66 16.45 -17.73
CA ALA A 264 -14.89 17.36 -16.61
C ALA A 264 -16.39 17.57 -16.39
N GLY A 265 -16.81 17.42 -15.14
CA GLY A 265 -18.21 17.58 -14.71
C GLY A 265 -18.36 18.40 -13.45
N ASN A 266 -19.59 18.75 -13.12
CA ASN A 266 -19.97 19.32 -11.85
C ASN A 266 -20.46 18.23 -10.89
N TRP A 267 -20.36 18.50 -9.60
CA TRP A 267 -20.90 17.64 -8.56
C TRP A 267 -22.41 17.71 -8.53
N ARG A 268 -23.04 16.64 -8.16
CA ARG A 268 -24.48 16.52 -8.14
C ARG A 268 -25.02 16.27 -6.73
N GLY A 269 -24.38 15.36 -6.04
CA GLY A 269 -24.82 14.86 -4.75
C GLY A 269 -26.08 14.01 -4.85
N GLU A 270 -26.18 12.94 -4.09
CA GLU A 270 -27.28 12.00 -4.22
C GLU A 270 -27.74 11.37 -2.91
N MET A 271 -27.30 11.91 -1.78
CA MET A 271 -27.61 11.30 -0.50
C MET A 271 -29.12 11.19 -0.23
N MET A 272 -29.90 12.20 -0.62
CA MET A 272 -31.34 12.22 -0.45
C MET A 272 -32.11 11.69 -1.66
N THR A 273 -31.49 11.72 -2.84
CA THR A 273 -32.14 11.38 -4.11
C THR A 273 -31.61 10.09 -4.73
N TYR A 274 -30.61 9.46 -4.15
CA TYR A 274 -29.94 8.26 -4.67
C TYR A 274 -30.87 7.10 -5.01
N GLN A 275 -32.03 7.02 -4.36
CA GLN A 275 -33.03 5.97 -4.65
C GLN A 275 -33.58 6.09 -6.06
N THR A 276 -33.50 7.26 -6.66
CA THR A 276 -33.92 7.52 -8.05
C THR A 276 -32.79 7.50 -9.05
N GLU A 277 -31.54 7.58 -8.60
CA GLU A 277 -30.35 7.67 -9.46
C GLU A 277 -29.48 6.39 -9.35
N CYS A 278 -28.49 6.34 -8.49
CA CYS A 278 -27.56 5.22 -8.42
C CYS A 278 -28.25 3.90 -8.06
N GLN A 279 -29.11 3.88 -7.06
CA GLN A 279 -29.84 2.68 -6.63
C GLN A 279 -30.77 2.11 -7.69
N THR A 280 -31.24 2.94 -8.64
CA THR A 280 -32.10 2.48 -9.74
C THR A 280 -31.41 1.41 -10.58
N CYS A 281 -30.10 1.52 -10.73
CA CYS A 281 -29.29 0.57 -11.49
C CYS A 281 -28.51 -0.41 -10.59
N HIS A 282 -27.93 0.08 -9.48
CA HIS A 282 -27.09 -0.69 -8.55
C HIS A 282 -27.94 -1.39 -7.46
N ASN A 283 -28.83 -2.28 -7.90
CA ASN A 283 -29.81 -3.02 -7.08
C ASN A 283 -29.99 -4.48 -7.48
N ASP A 284 -28.94 -5.09 -8.06
CA ASP A 284 -28.93 -6.47 -8.61
C ASP A 284 -29.81 -6.73 -9.82
N LYS A 285 -30.48 -5.70 -10.37
CA LYS A 285 -31.29 -5.87 -11.59
C LYS A 285 -30.51 -5.51 -12.85
N ILE A 286 -29.74 -4.44 -12.80
CA ILE A 286 -28.94 -3.92 -13.94
C ILE A 286 -27.45 -4.08 -13.64
N ALA A 287 -27.03 -3.71 -12.44
CA ALA A 287 -25.68 -3.83 -11.94
C ALA A 287 -25.70 -4.38 -10.51
N PRO A 288 -24.59 -4.92 -10.00
CA PRO A 288 -24.49 -5.42 -8.62
C PRO A 288 -24.97 -4.36 -7.61
N ASP A 289 -25.69 -4.80 -6.58
CA ASP A 289 -26.09 -3.93 -5.47
C ASP A 289 -24.88 -3.58 -4.60
N VAL A 290 -24.25 -2.46 -4.91
CA VAL A 290 -23.19 -1.86 -4.08
C VAL A 290 -23.74 -0.78 -3.16
N PHE A 291 -24.98 -0.33 -3.43
CA PHE A 291 -25.61 0.75 -2.67
C PHE A 291 -26.05 0.31 -1.27
N THR A 292 -26.77 -0.81 -1.17
CA THR A 292 -27.32 -1.29 0.12
C THR A 292 -26.22 -1.58 1.16
N PRO A 293 -25.10 -2.24 0.82
CA PRO A 293 -24.00 -2.38 1.79
C PRO A 293 -23.29 -1.06 2.06
N TRP A 294 -22.99 -0.22 1.03
CA TRP A 294 -22.35 1.08 1.22
C TRP A 294 -23.13 1.99 2.17
N SER A 295 -24.45 2.07 2.04
CA SER A 295 -25.29 2.97 2.86
C SER A 295 -25.18 2.71 4.38
N LYS A 296 -24.57 1.58 4.77
CA LYS A 296 -24.33 1.20 6.17
C LYS A 296 -22.88 1.43 6.59
N THR A 297 -22.03 1.89 5.70
CA THR A 297 -20.61 2.15 6.00
C THR A 297 -20.45 3.45 6.76
N ASN A 298 -19.32 3.58 7.46
CA ASN A 298 -18.96 4.84 8.10
C ASN A 298 -18.85 6.01 7.11
N HIS A 299 -18.50 5.76 5.86
CA HIS A 299 -18.48 6.80 4.83
C HIS A 299 -19.86 7.42 4.62
N ALA A 300 -20.88 6.60 4.48
CA ALA A 300 -22.25 7.08 4.25
C ALA A 300 -22.83 7.84 5.44
N ILE A 301 -22.58 7.38 6.67
CA ILE A 301 -23.27 7.88 7.89
C ILE A 301 -22.46 8.89 8.70
N ALA A 302 -21.18 9.12 8.35
CA ALA A 302 -20.26 9.90 9.18
C ALA A 302 -20.76 11.31 9.49
N VAL A 303 -21.25 12.07 8.49
CA VAL A 303 -21.72 13.45 8.70
C VAL A 303 -22.95 13.50 9.57
N GLN A 304 -23.88 12.58 9.37
CA GLN A 304 -25.08 12.44 10.21
C GLN A 304 -24.72 12.32 11.69
N HIS A 305 -23.85 11.35 12.00
CA HIS A 305 -23.43 11.12 13.38
C HIS A 305 -22.68 12.31 13.96
N LYS A 306 -21.74 12.88 13.18
CA LYS A 306 -20.92 14.00 13.64
C LYS A 306 -21.73 15.26 13.91
N LEU A 307 -22.66 15.62 13.04
CA LEU A 307 -23.56 16.76 13.28
C LEU A 307 -24.44 16.53 14.50
N ASN A 308 -24.89 15.30 14.72
CA ASN A 308 -25.68 14.91 15.89
C ASN A 308 -24.85 14.70 17.18
N GLY A 309 -23.55 14.96 17.15
CA GLY A 309 -22.67 15.00 18.32
C GLY A 309 -22.11 13.65 18.75
N THR A 310 -22.00 12.69 17.83
CA THR A 310 -21.37 11.38 18.08
C THR A 310 -20.33 11.04 17.03
N TYR A 311 -19.40 10.12 17.37
CA TYR A 311 -18.59 9.44 16.37
C TYR A 311 -19.46 8.51 15.51
N SER A 312 -18.85 7.88 14.49
CA SER A 312 -19.56 6.99 13.55
C SER A 312 -20.16 5.75 14.21
N ASP A 313 -19.80 5.44 15.46
CA ASP A 313 -20.43 4.38 16.26
C ASP A 313 -21.84 4.77 16.76
N GLY A 314 -22.22 6.04 16.61
CA GLY A 314 -23.49 6.59 17.05
C GLY A 314 -23.64 6.72 18.58
N VAL A 315 -22.61 6.42 19.35
CA VAL A 315 -22.65 6.34 20.82
C VAL A 315 -21.59 7.23 21.46
N THR A 316 -20.35 7.16 21.02
CA THR A 316 -19.24 7.94 21.59
C THR A 316 -19.45 9.43 21.35
N PRO A 317 -19.50 10.28 22.41
CA PRO A 317 -19.71 11.71 22.23
C PRO A 317 -18.59 12.38 21.45
N LEU A 318 -18.97 13.22 20.47
CA LEU A 318 -18.08 14.07 19.72
C LEU A 318 -18.30 15.53 20.13
N THR A 319 -17.24 16.21 20.54
CA THR A 319 -17.31 17.59 21.04
C THR A 319 -16.95 18.63 20.01
N SER A 320 -16.28 18.26 18.93
CA SER A 320 -15.84 19.19 17.87
C SER A 320 -15.87 18.53 16.50
N PHE A 321 -16.48 19.21 15.54
CA PHE A 321 -16.48 18.89 14.13
C PHE A 321 -16.48 20.21 13.37
N PRO A 322 -15.32 20.85 13.18
CA PRO A 322 -15.23 22.17 12.56
C PRO A 322 -15.58 22.12 11.06
N ARG A 323 -15.92 23.31 10.51
CA ARG A 323 -16.29 23.44 9.10
C ARG A 323 -15.23 22.88 8.14
N SER A 324 -13.93 22.97 8.48
CA SER A 324 -12.86 22.43 7.69
C SER A 324 -12.92 20.91 7.47
N CYS A 325 -13.61 20.18 8.35
CA CYS A 325 -13.83 18.74 8.16
C CYS A 325 -14.74 18.44 6.96
N MET A 326 -15.59 19.40 6.54
CA MET A 326 -16.50 19.20 5.42
C MET A 326 -15.76 18.99 4.10
N GLU A 327 -14.53 19.49 3.96
CA GLU A 327 -13.71 19.27 2.76
C GLU A 327 -13.57 17.79 2.39
N CYS A 328 -13.43 16.92 3.40
CA CYS A 328 -13.31 15.47 3.21
C CYS A 328 -14.62 14.71 3.48
N HIS A 329 -15.55 15.31 4.22
CA HIS A 329 -16.76 14.63 4.65
C HIS A 329 -18.00 14.96 3.82
N THR A 330 -17.84 15.67 2.70
CA THR A 330 -18.92 16.02 1.77
C THR A 330 -18.49 15.86 0.33
N VAL A 331 -19.42 16.01 -0.58
CA VAL A 331 -19.14 15.93 -2.03
C VAL A 331 -18.70 17.30 -2.52
N GLY A 332 -17.50 17.37 -3.08
CA GLY A 332 -17.02 18.51 -3.84
C GLY A 332 -16.75 19.78 -3.07
N ASP A 333 -16.62 19.74 -1.75
CA ASP A 333 -16.25 20.92 -0.96
C ASP A 333 -14.86 21.41 -1.37
N SER A 334 -14.80 22.47 -2.14
CA SER A 334 -13.57 23.06 -2.66
C SER A 334 -13.70 24.57 -2.86
N PRO A 335 -13.38 25.39 -1.84
CA PRO A 335 -13.57 26.86 -1.90
C PRO A 335 -12.84 27.56 -3.04
N ALA A 336 -11.88 26.88 -3.69
CA ALA A 336 -11.12 27.42 -4.83
C ALA A 336 -11.80 27.20 -6.19
N ALA A 337 -12.89 26.44 -6.23
CA ALA A 337 -13.59 26.09 -7.47
C ALA A 337 -15.09 26.41 -7.38
N VAL A 338 -15.73 26.61 -8.51
CA VAL A 338 -17.19 26.68 -8.63
C VAL A 338 -17.60 25.50 -9.50
N ASN A 339 -18.14 24.46 -8.87
CA ASN A 339 -18.43 23.19 -9.53
C ASN A 339 -19.63 22.46 -8.93
N HIS A 340 -20.55 23.22 -8.30
CA HIS A 340 -21.75 22.74 -7.62
C HIS A 340 -21.46 21.84 -6.41
N GLY A 341 -20.28 21.93 -5.82
CA GLY A 341 -19.92 21.22 -4.61
C GLY A 341 -20.62 21.72 -3.37
N PHE A 342 -20.36 21.07 -2.23
CA PHE A 342 -21.00 21.39 -0.96
C PHE A 342 -20.85 22.86 -0.57
N ASP A 343 -19.67 23.46 -0.72
CA ASP A 343 -19.41 24.85 -0.37
C ASP A 343 -20.14 25.85 -1.27
N ASP A 344 -20.36 25.52 -2.54
CA ASP A 344 -21.13 26.35 -3.46
C ASP A 344 -22.62 26.39 -3.08
N VAL A 345 -23.18 25.23 -2.71
CA VAL A 345 -24.55 25.12 -2.26
C VAL A 345 -24.71 25.72 -0.85
N GLU A 346 -23.73 25.55 0.02
CA GLU A 346 -23.70 26.20 1.33
C GLU A 346 -23.81 27.74 1.23
N LYS A 347 -22.97 28.34 0.37
CA LYS A 347 -22.99 29.81 0.14
C LYS A 347 -24.36 30.34 -0.27
N THR A 348 -25.12 29.58 -1.02
CA THR A 348 -26.43 29.98 -1.55
C THR A 348 -27.58 29.59 -0.64
N SER A 349 -27.45 28.53 0.17
CA SER A 349 -28.50 28.00 1.05
C SER A 349 -28.71 28.82 2.31
N GLY A 350 -27.68 29.55 2.74
CA GLY A 350 -27.71 30.27 4.03
C GLY A 350 -27.51 29.36 5.24
N TRP A 351 -27.18 28.09 5.06
CA TRP A 351 -26.78 27.19 6.15
C TRP A 351 -25.46 27.63 6.76
N THR A 352 -25.31 27.40 8.04
CA THR A 352 -24.07 27.62 8.77
C THR A 352 -23.78 26.45 9.68
N MET A 353 -22.50 26.15 9.83
CA MET A 353 -22.06 25.06 10.72
C MET A 353 -22.62 25.25 12.13
N PRO A 354 -23.28 24.23 12.71
CA PRO A 354 -23.81 24.34 14.08
C PRO A 354 -22.72 24.65 15.11
N THR A 355 -22.94 25.60 15.97
CA THR A 355 -22.00 25.95 17.06
C THR A 355 -21.98 24.89 18.15
N LYS A 356 -23.00 24.04 18.24
CA LYS A 356 -23.08 22.91 19.14
C LYS A 356 -23.52 21.66 18.38
N LEU A 357 -22.76 20.60 18.52
CA LEU A 357 -23.11 19.29 17.98
C LEU A 357 -24.12 18.62 18.92
N GLN A 358 -25.28 18.27 18.40
CA GLN A 358 -26.36 17.68 19.19
C GLN A 358 -27.40 16.99 18.30
N PRO A 359 -28.15 16.01 18.84
CA PRO A 359 -29.23 15.37 18.11
C PRO A 359 -30.20 16.40 17.50
N GLY A 360 -30.60 16.14 16.27
CA GLY A 360 -31.50 17.04 15.51
C GLY A 360 -30.78 17.96 14.53
N ASN A 361 -29.46 18.11 14.60
CA ASN A 361 -28.73 18.96 13.67
C ASN A 361 -28.73 18.39 12.22
N TRP A 362 -28.60 17.08 12.09
CA TRP A 362 -28.72 16.40 10.80
C TRP A 362 -30.12 16.49 10.23
N GLU A 363 -31.12 16.19 11.04
CA GLU A 363 -32.53 16.28 10.67
C GLU A 363 -32.94 17.70 10.26
N ASN A 364 -32.35 18.72 10.90
CA ASN A 364 -32.52 20.11 10.51
C ASN A 364 -31.92 20.39 9.11
N MET A 365 -30.73 19.86 8.83
CA MET A 365 -30.09 20.00 7.51
C MET A 365 -30.97 19.34 6.43
N VAL A 366 -31.38 18.10 6.66
CA VAL A 366 -32.23 17.33 5.72
C VAL A 366 -33.55 18.06 5.44
N THR A 367 -34.19 18.64 6.47
CA THR A 367 -35.52 19.24 6.36
C THR A 367 -35.48 20.65 5.75
N ASN A 368 -34.51 21.47 6.13
CA ASN A 368 -34.50 22.89 5.79
C ASN A 368 -33.49 23.25 4.70
N TYR A 369 -32.53 22.37 4.41
CA TYR A 369 -31.46 22.56 3.42
C TYR A 369 -31.25 21.28 2.57
N PRO A 370 -32.31 20.74 1.94
CA PRO A 370 -32.23 19.43 1.26
C PRO A 370 -31.18 19.38 0.18
N ALA A 371 -31.01 20.43 -0.62
CA ALA A 371 -29.97 20.48 -1.66
C ALA A 371 -28.52 20.41 -1.07
N LEU A 372 -28.33 20.92 0.15
CA LEU A 372 -27.05 20.80 0.85
C LEU A 372 -26.89 19.42 1.47
N ALA A 373 -27.97 18.85 1.98
CA ALA A 373 -28.00 17.49 2.52
C ALA A 373 -27.69 16.44 1.44
N ASP A 374 -28.07 16.67 0.19
CA ASP A 374 -27.74 15.80 -0.93
C ASP A 374 -26.22 15.67 -1.17
N LEU A 375 -25.45 16.68 -0.80
CA LEU A 375 -23.99 16.69 -0.90
C LEU A 375 -23.27 16.28 0.39
N ALA A 376 -24.01 16.03 1.47
CA ALA A 376 -23.42 15.70 2.77
C ALA A 376 -23.11 14.20 2.89
N GLY A 377 -21.93 13.86 3.38
CA GLY A 377 -21.41 12.48 3.47
C GLY A 377 -20.43 12.16 2.34
N ILE A 378 -19.68 11.08 2.53
CA ILE A 378 -18.76 10.56 1.52
C ILE A 378 -19.55 9.60 0.62
N GLN A 379 -19.83 10.03 -0.59
CA GLN A 379 -20.77 9.39 -1.52
C GLN A 379 -20.06 8.77 -2.72
N CYS A 380 -20.84 8.24 -3.65
CA CYS A 380 -20.34 7.59 -4.87
C CYS A 380 -19.37 8.48 -5.63
N GLU A 381 -19.72 9.76 -5.82
CA GLU A 381 -18.93 10.73 -6.57
C GLU A 381 -17.55 11.02 -5.97
N ASN A 382 -17.39 10.96 -4.66
CA ASN A 382 -16.08 11.15 -4.01
C ASN A 382 -15.04 10.14 -4.51
N CYS A 383 -15.50 8.92 -4.87
CA CYS A 383 -14.65 7.83 -5.34
C CYS A 383 -14.76 7.56 -6.85
N HIS A 384 -15.84 8.00 -7.50
CA HIS A 384 -16.14 7.72 -8.91
C HIS A 384 -16.13 8.96 -9.82
N GLY A 385 -15.85 10.15 -9.27
CA GLY A 385 -15.84 11.41 -9.98
C GLY A 385 -17.24 12.02 -10.16
N PRO A 386 -17.33 13.29 -10.57
CA PRO A 386 -18.60 14.00 -10.71
C PRO A 386 -19.50 13.37 -11.77
N GLN A 387 -20.79 13.34 -11.49
CA GLN A 387 -21.81 12.63 -12.27
C GLN A 387 -22.82 13.58 -12.95
N ASP A 388 -22.37 14.72 -13.41
CA ASP A 388 -23.21 15.61 -14.24
C ASP A 388 -23.84 14.81 -15.39
N GLY A 389 -25.17 14.87 -15.46
CA GLY A 389 -25.96 14.02 -16.36
C GLY A 389 -25.67 14.14 -17.85
N ALA A 390 -24.99 15.21 -18.30
CA ALA A 390 -24.65 15.42 -19.69
C ALA A 390 -23.41 14.62 -20.14
N ILE A 391 -22.50 14.35 -19.24
CA ILE A 391 -21.17 13.83 -19.57
C ILE A 391 -20.72 12.70 -18.65
N GLY A 392 -21.11 12.69 -17.39
CA GLY A 392 -20.65 11.74 -16.37
C GLY A 392 -21.24 10.34 -16.48
N HIS A 393 -21.34 9.68 -15.34
CA HIS A 393 -21.78 8.29 -15.18
C HIS A 393 -23.14 7.98 -15.84
N LEU A 394 -24.05 8.94 -15.81
CA LEU A 394 -25.39 8.80 -16.42
C LEU A 394 -25.41 9.04 -17.93
N SER A 395 -24.27 9.31 -18.56
CA SER A 395 -24.19 9.43 -20.01
C SER A 395 -24.51 8.10 -20.71
N THR A 396 -24.91 8.18 -22.00
CA THR A 396 -25.21 7.00 -22.81
C THR A 396 -24.07 5.98 -22.90
N ALA A 397 -22.83 6.41 -22.66
CA ALA A 397 -21.66 5.53 -22.64
C ALA A 397 -21.67 4.56 -21.45
N HIS A 398 -22.27 4.94 -20.31
CA HIS A 398 -22.41 4.05 -19.16
C HIS A 398 -23.48 2.97 -19.37
N THR A 399 -24.57 3.30 -20.02
CA THR A 399 -25.74 2.42 -20.19
C THR A 399 -25.62 1.43 -21.34
N SER A 400 -24.59 1.55 -22.20
CA SER A 400 -24.41 0.61 -23.31
C SER A 400 -23.88 -0.73 -22.79
N SER A 401 -24.58 -1.82 -23.13
CA SER A 401 -24.24 -3.19 -22.76
C SER A 401 -22.88 -3.69 -23.27
N GLY A 402 -22.16 -2.86 -24.00
CA GLY A 402 -20.79 -3.11 -24.49
C GLY A 402 -19.67 -2.52 -23.64
N ASN A 403 -19.93 -2.14 -22.40
CA ASN A 403 -19.01 -1.40 -21.52
C ASN A 403 -17.87 -2.26 -20.95
N THR A 404 -17.25 -3.08 -21.76
CA THR A 404 -16.14 -3.94 -21.37
C THR A 404 -14.77 -3.29 -21.55
N THR A 405 -14.69 -2.07 -22.09
CA THR A 405 -13.41 -1.38 -22.38
C THR A 405 -13.62 0.13 -22.49
N PRO A 406 -12.72 0.92 -22.49
CA PRO A 406 -12.06 1.90 -21.63
C PRO A 406 -13.00 2.73 -20.73
N ALA A 407 -14.29 2.81 -21.00
CA ALA A 407 -15.22 3.65 -20.23
C ALA A 407 -15.36 3.25 -18.75
N LYS A 408 -15.14 1.97 -18.41
CA LYS A 408 -15.13 1.53 -17.00
C LYS A 408 -14.02 2.20 -16.20
N TRP A 409 -12.83 2.29 -16.77
CA TRP A 409 -11.64 2.79 -16.09
C TRP A 409 -11.57 4.30 -16.01
N THR A 410 -12.46 5.03 -16.68
CA THR A 410 -12.60 6.48 -16.47
C THR A 410 -13.20 6.80 -15.10
N ARG A 411 -13.97 5.88 -14.52
CA ARG A 411 -14.75 6.04 -13.29
C ARG A 411 -14.42 5.05 -12.17
N VAL A 412 -13.60 4.05 -12.46
CA VAL A 412 -13.15 3.05 -11.47
C VAL A 412 -11.63 3.11 -11.41
N SER A 413 -11.11 3.45 -10.24
CA SER A 413 -9.68 3.49 -10.00
C SER A 413 -9.36 2.66 -8.76
N PHE A 414 -8.30 1.87 -8.86
CA PHE A 414 -7.68 1.19 -7.73
C PHE A 414 -6.47 1.96 -7.20
N SER A 415 -6.22 3.17 -7.72
CA SER A 415 -5.15 4.05 -7.22
C SER A 415 -5.39 4.41 -5.75
N GLU A 416 -4.32 4.45 -4.97
CA GLU A 416 -4.33 4.96 -3.61
C GLU A 416 -4.81 6.42 -3.52
N GLY A 417 -4.66 7.19 -4.61
CA GLY A 417 -5.08 8.58 -4.69
C GLY A 417 -6.58 8.78 -4.43
N VAL A 418 -7.42 7.79 -4.74
CA VAL A 418 -8.85 7.83 -4.40
C VAL A 418 -9.03 7.98 -2.89
N CYS A 419 -8.31 7.19 -2.11
CA CYS A 419 -8.38 7.22 -0.65
C CYS A 419 -7.57 8.38 -0.06
N ALA A 420 -6.40 8.66 -0.64
CA ALA A 420 -5.48 9.68 -0.19
C ALA A 420 -6.03 11.10 -0.34
N SER A 421 -7.00 11.33 -1.23
CA SER A 421 -7.68 12.62 -1.33
C SER A 421 -8.26 13.10 0.00
N CYS A 422 -8.67 12.16 0.88
CA CYS A 422 -9.20 12.44 2.22
C CYS A 422 -8.32 11.86 3.34
N HIS A 423 -7.72 10.69 3.14
CA HIS A 423 -6.96 9.99 4.18
C HIS A 423 -5.47 10.39 4.25
N GLN A 424 -5.10 11.57 3.78
CA GLN A 424 -3.72 12.07 3.76
C GLN A 424 -3.44 13.21 4.78
N ASP A 425 -4.41 13.58 5.59
CA ASP A 425 -4.17 14.56 6.65
C ASP A 425 -3.19 14.01 7.69
N ALA A 426 -2.08 14.70 7.88
CA ALA A 426 -1.01 14.31 8.79
C ALA A 426 -1.45 14.24 10.27
N THR A 427 -2.60 14.78 10.63
CA THR A 427 -3.08 14.83 12.01
C THR A 427 -4.08 13.75 12.36
N HIS A 428 -4.88 13.28 11.38
CA HIS A 428 -5.99 12.37 11.64
C HIS A 428 -6.05 11.16 10.68
N HIS A 429 -5.49 11.27 9.47
CA HIS A 429 -5.72 10.32 8.39
C HIS A 429 -4.43 10.07 7.58
N TYR A 430 -3.39 9.51 8.18
CA TYR A 430 -2.05 9.33 7.58
C TYR A 430 -1.77 7.93 7.02
N LYS A 431 -2.80 7.12 6.77
CA LYS A 431 -2.64 5.74 6.28
C LYS A 431 -1.93 5.62 4.93
N PRO A 432 -2.22 6.46 3.92
CA PRO A 432 -1.48 6.41 2.66
C PRO A 432 0.01 6.66 2.82
N SER A 433 0.42 7.60 3.68
CA SER A 433 1.85 7.87 3.95
C SER A 433 2.56 6.66 4.55
N GLN A 434 1.92 5.96 5.48
CA GLN A 434 2.45 4.72 6.05
C GLN A 434 2.55 3.62 4.99
N TRP A 435 1.44 3.38 4.25
CA TRP A 435 1.38 2.35 3.21
C TRP A 435 2.48 2.51 2.16
N GLN A 436 2.78 3.75 1.77
CA GLN A 436 3.78 4.03 0.75
C GLN A 436 5.20 3.64 1.12
N THR A 437 5.53 3.60 2.41
CA THR A 437 6.82 3.10 2.89
C THR A 437 6.87 1.58 2.90
N SER A 438 5.77 0.90 2.62
CA SER A 438 5.67 -0.56 2.59
C SER A 438 6.06 -1.15 1.23
N ALA A 439 6.40 -2.45 1.23
CA ALA A 439 6.61 -3.20 -0.01
C ALA A 439 5.33 -3.34 -0.86
N HIS A 440 4.14 -3.19 -0.28
CA HIS A 440 2.87 -3.24 -1.01
C HIS A 440 2.72 -2.08 -2.00
N ALA A 441 3.37 -0.95 -1.74
CA ALA A 441 3.37 0.21 -2.64
C ALA A 441 4.31 0.07 -3.83
N GLN A 442 5.14 -0.98 -3.88
CA GLN A 442 6.14 -1.15 -4.95
C GLN A 442 5.49 -1.59 -6.25
N ARG A 443 5.54 -0.71 -7.24
CA ARG A 443 4.93 -0.95 -8.57
C ARG A 443 5.75 -1.87 -9.47
N ASP A 444 7.03 -2.08 -9.21
CA ASP A 444 7.88 -3.01 -9.96
C ASP A 444 7.39 -4.46 -9.87
N LEU A 445 6.74 -4.81 -8.77
CA LEU A 445 6.16 -6.14 -8.60
C LEU A 445 4.93 -6.40 -9.48
N VAL A 446 4.24 -5.35 -9.93
CA VAL A 446 3.04 -5.51 -10.77
C VAL A 446 3.34 -5.77 -12.24
N SER A 447 4.57 -5.52 -12.71
CA SER A 447 4.96 -5.82 -14.10
C SER A 447 4.75 -7.28 -14.47
N ASN A 448 4.91 -8.19 -13.50
CA ASN A 448 4.67 -9.62 -13.67
C ASN A 448 3.19 -10.02 -13.52
N ALA A 449 2.33 -9.10 -13.11
CA ALA A 449 0.90 -9.33 -12.97
C ALA A 449 0.13 -8.98 -14.26
N THR A 450 0.79 -8.36 -15.24
CA THR A 450 0.12 -7.87 -16.45
C THR A 450 -0.07 -8.97 -17.48
N PHE A 451 -1.14 -8.82 -18.25
CA PHE A 451 -1.41 -9.70 -19.35
C PHE A 451 -0.34 -9.62 -20.45
N GLU A 452 0.19 -8.43 -20.73
CA GLU A 452 1.21 -8.20 -21.74
C GLU A 452 2.52 -8.93 -21.45
N SER A 453 2.87 -9.09 -20.17
CA SER A 453 4.13 -9.76 -19.77
C SER A 453 3.96 -11.27 -19.56
N ARG A 454 2.76 -11.76 -19.23
CA ARG A 454 2.52 -13.14 -18.81
C ARG A 454 1.43 -13.87 -19.57
N GLY A 455 0.70 -13.21 -20.47
CA GLY A 455 -0.48 -13.79 -21.08
C GLY A 455 -1.49 -14.26 -20.02
N THR A 456 -2.16 -15.41 -20.24
CA THR A 456 -3.12 -15.96 -19.29
C THR A 456 -2.50 -16.38 -17.95
N THR A 457 -1.18 -16.57 -17.87
CA THR A 457 -0.48 -16.83 -16.59
C THR A 457 -0.57 -15.64 -15.63
N ALA A 458 -0.92 -14.46 -16.11
CA ALA A 458 -1.26 -13.31 -15.27
C ALA A 458 -2.38 -13.62 -14.25
N ALA A 459 -3.27 -14.56 -14.54
CA ALA A 459 -4.28 -15.05 -13.59
C ALA A 459 -3.66 -15.66 -12.32
N HIS A 460 -2.46 -16.26 -12.44
CA HIS A 460 -1.72 -16.80 -11.30
C HIS A 460 -1.00 -15.71 -10.51
N CYS A 461 -0.33 -14.79 -11.18
CA CYS A 461 0.47 -13.74 -10.55
C CYS A 461 -0.40 -12.60 -10.01
N GLY A 462 -1.34 -12.12 -10.82
CA GLY A 462 -2.17 -10.96 -10.54
C GLY A 462 -3.06 -11.08 -9.30
N ARG A 463 -3.48 -12.32 -8.95
CA ARG A 463 -4.29 -12.57 -7.73
C ARG A 463 -3.61 -12.13 -6.42
N CYS A 464 -2.28 -11.98 -6.40
CA CYS A 464 -1.50 -11.56 -5.24
C CYS A 464 -0.66 -10.32 -5.52
N HIS A 465 -0.37 -9.99 -6.79
CA HIS A 465 0.53 -8.92 -7.18
C HIS A 465 -0.19 -7.73 -7.86
N SER A 466 -1.52 -7.64 -7.79
CA SER A 466 -2.26 -6.48 -8.25
C SER A 466 -3.51 -6.24 -7.41
N ALA A 467 -3.90 -4.98 -7.24
CA ALA A 467 -5.09 -4.61 -6.49
C ALA A 467 -6.36 -5.18 -7.15
N GLN A 468 -6.48 -5.04 -8.45
CA GLN A 468 -7.64 -5.53 -9.22
C GLN A 468 -7.74 -7.06 -9.19
N GLY A 469 -6.61 -7.73 -9.36
CA GLY A 469 -6.57 -9.19 -9.33
C GLY A 469 -6.90 -9.75 -7.95
N PHE A 470 -6.38 -9.12 -6.89
CA PHE A 470 -6.71 -9.54 -5.52
C PHE A 470 -8.17 -9.25 -5.17
N ALA A 471 -8.73 -8.11 -5.56
CA ALA A 471 -10.14 -7.81 -5.33
C ALA A 471 -11.06 -8.88 -5.95
N ALA A 472 -10.77 -9.32 -7.18
CA ALA A 472 -11.49 -10.43 -7.81
C ALA A 472 -11.26 -11.78 -7.10
N TYR A 473 -10.00 -12.05 -6.74
CA TYR A 473 -9.62 -13.31 -6.10
C TYR A 473 -10.16 -13.44 -4.67
N SER A 474 -10.26 -12.35 -3.91
CA SER A 474 -10.78 -12.37 -2.55
C SER A 474 -12.23 -12.89 -2.49
N ALA A 475 -13.07 -12.51 -3.46
CA ALA A 475 -14.44 -13.02 -3.57
C ALA A 475 -14.46 -14.51 -3.88
N GLN A 476 -13.60 -14.99 -4.80
CA GLN A 476 -13.43 -16.39 -5.14
C GLN A 476 -12.97 -17.20 -3.91
N LEU A 477 -11.97 -16.69 -3.20
CA LEU A 477 -11.39 -17.32 -2.01
C LEU A 477 -12.41 -17.41 -0.86
N ALA A 478 -13.22 -16.37 -0.65
CA ALA A 478 -14.30 -16.35 0.33
C ALA A 478 -15.36 -17.41 0.02
N ALA A 479 -15.63 -17.67 -1.26
CA ALA A 479 -16.50 -18.76 -1.70
C ALA A 479 -15.89 -20.17 -1.44
N GLY A 480 -14.59 -20.25 -1.18
CA GLY A 480 -13.86 -21.47 -0.84
C GLY A 480 -13.03 -22.07 -1.98
N ASP A 481 -12.83 -21.29 -3.05
CA ASP A 481 -11.98 -21.69 -4.17
C ASP A 481 -10.62 -20.98 -4.07
N ALA A 482 -9.60 -21.73 -3.67
CA ALA A 482 -8.21 -21.27 -3.55
C ALA A 482 -7.37 -21.52 -4.82
N THR A 483 -7.97 -21.93 -5.91
CA THR A 483 -7.27 -22.20 -7.17
C THR A 483 -6.89 -20.90 -7.92
N LEU A 484 -6.48 -21.03 -9.16
CA LEU A 484 -6.17 -19.85 -10.01
C LEU A 484 -7.42 -18.98 -10.19
N LEU A 485 -7.20 -17.72 -10.53
CA LEU A 485 -8.30 -16.81 -10.79
C LEU A 485 -9.19 -17.32 -11.94
N HIS A 486 -10.48 -17.46 -11.66
CA HIS A 486 -11.54 -17.87 -12.57
C HIS A 486 -12.49 -16.72 -12.87
N LYS A 487 -13.25 -16.86 -13.93
CA LYS A 487 -14.43 -16.04 -14.19
C LYS A 487 -15.55 -16.38 -13.19
N PRO A 488 -16.56 -15.53 -13.04
CA PRO A 488 -17.71 -15.81 -12.16
C PRO A 488 -18.48 -17.09 -12.49
N ASP A 489 -18.38 -17.58 -13.73
CA ASP A 489 -18.99 -18.85 -14.17
C ASP A 489 -18.16 -20.09 -13.83
N GLY A 490 -17.03 -19.92 -13.14
CA GLY A 490 -16.10 -20.98 -12.75
C GLY A 490 -15.15 -21.45 -13.85
N THR A 491 -15.17 -20.82 -15.03
CA THR A 491 -14.23 -21.14 -16.10
C THR A 491 -12.90 -20.39 -15.88
N PRO A 492 -11.75 -20.92 -16.38
CA PRO A 492 -10.47 -20.24 -16.24
C PRO A 492 -10.48 -18.81 -16.82
N ALA A 493 -9.82 -17.90 -16.14
CA ALA A 493 -9.67 -16.53 -16.61
C ALA A 493 -8.92 -16.50 -17.96
N ASP A 494 -9.56 -15.92 -18.96
CA ASP A 494 -8.98 -15.69 -20.28
C ASP A 494 -8.47 -14.24 -20.41
N GLU A 495 -7.88 -13.94 -21.57
CA GLU A 495 -7.35 -12.59 -21.86
C GLU A 495 -8.41 -11.49 -21.70
N ALA A 496 -9.60 -11.71 -22.25
CA ALA A 496 -10.65 -10.70 -22.21
C ALA A 496 -11.10 -10.40 -20.79
N TYR A 497 -11.19 -11.42 -19.95
CA TYR A 497 -11.52 -11.27 -18.54
C TYR A 497 -10.41 -10.53 -17.77
N LEU A 498 -9.14 -10.92 -17.98
CA LEU A 498 -8.00 -10.26 -17.32
C LEU A 498 -7.88 -8.78 -17.73
N ARG A 499 -8.11 -8.46 -19.01
CA ARG A 499 -8.23 -7.07 -19.48
C ARG A 499 -9.40 -6.34 -18.81
N GLY A 500 -10.54 -7.01 -18.71
CA GLY A 500 -11.73 -6.50 -18.02
C GLY A 500 -11.53 -6.23 -16.53
N LEU A 501 -10.57 -6.90 -15.90
CA LEU A 501 -10.14 -6.61 -14.53
C LEU A 501 -9.12 -5.44 -14.44
N GLY A 502 -8.57 -4.99 -15.57
CA GLY A 502 -7.52 -3.98 -15.60
C GLY A 502 -6.10 -4.52 -15.42
N LEU A 503 -5.86 -5.81 -15.64
CA LEU A 503 -4.52 -6.41 -15.59
C LEU A 503 -3.75 -6.11 -16.90
N GLN A 504 -3.67 -4.85 -17.26
CA GLN A 504 -2.90 -4.31 -18.37
C GLN A 504 -1.85 -3.37 -17.83
N THR A 505 -0.74 -3.26 -18.52
CA THR A 505 0.38 -2.39 -18.13
C THR A 505 -0.04 -0.95 -17.81
N SER A 506 -1.04 -0.43 -18.51
CA SER A 506 -1.53 0.94 -18.34
C SER A 506 -2.52 1.15 -17.19
N THR A 507 -3.07 0.08 -16.59
CA THR A 507 -4.17 0.19 -15.61
C THR A 507 -3.94 -0.64 -14.36
N VAL A 508 -2.96 -1.55 -14.36
CA VAL A 508 -2.67 -2.39 -13.21
C VAL A 508 -2.10 -1.56 -12.06
N GLU A 509 -2.61 -1.81 -10.85
CA GLU A 509 -2.17 -1.14 -9.64
C GLU A 509 -1.49 -2.10 -8.66
N ALA A 510 -0.56 -1.56 -7.87
CA ALA A 510 0.06 -2.27 -6.75
C ALA A 510 -1.00 -2.73 -5.73
N ILE A 511 -0.58 -3.32 -4.62
CA ILE A 511 -1.51 -3.69 -3.54
C ILE A 511 -1.89 -2.43 -2.76
N THR A 512 -2.77 -1.65 -3.37
CA THR A 512 -3.30 -0.39 -2.83
C THR A 512 -4.36 -0.62 -1.75
N CYS A 513 -4.89 0.46 -1.19
CA CYS A 513 -5.95 0.42 -0.17
C CYS A 513 -7.13 -0.46 -0.59
N ALA A 514 -7.59 -0.31 -1.85
CA ALA A 514 -8.73 -1.04 -2.40
C ALA A 514 -8.46 -2.54 -2.63
N ALA A 515 -7.21 -3.01 -2.56
CA ALA A 515 -6.92 -4.44 -2.54
C ALA A 515 -7.43 -5.09 -1.25
N CYS A 516 -7.16 -4.46 -0.11
CA CYS A 516 -7.49 -4.98 1.21
C CYS A 516 -8.88 -4.58 1.67
N HIS A 517 -9.30 -3.34 1.35
CA HIS A 517 -10.58 -2.77 1.77
C HIS A 517 -11.59 -2.75 0.62
N ASP A 518 -12.85 -3.05 0.94
CA ASP A 518 -13.97 -2.84 0.04
C ASP A 518 -14.79 -1.63 0.52
N PRO A 519 -14.70 -0.47 -0.15
CA PRO A 519 -15.42 0.73 0.29
C PRO A 519 -16.95 0.57 0.26
N HIS A 520 -17.46 -0.46 -0.41
CA HIS A 520 -18.88 -0.75 -0.49
C HIS A 520 -19.35 -1.72 0.60
N ASP A 521 -18.46 -2.41 1.32
CA ASP A 521 -18.84 -3.45 2.28
C ASP A 521 -18.90 -2.90 3.71
N ALA A 522 -20.01 -3.16 4.41
CA ALA A 522 -20.22 -2.86 5.82
C ALA A 522 -20.27 -4.10 6.70
N SER A 523 -19.85 -5.26 6.21
CA SER A 523 -19.90 -6.53 6.96
C SER A 523 -18.97 -6.54 8.17
N ASN A 524 -17.95 -5.69 8.15
CA ASN A 524 -17.02 -5.50 9.26
C ASN A 524 -16.60 -4.02 9.38
N PRO A 525 -16.23 -3.56 10.60
CA PRO A 525 -15.91 -2.14 10.85
C PRO A 525 -14.74 -1.59 10.04
N SER A 526 -13.82 -2.45 9.61
CA SER A 526 -12.63 -2.07 8.82
C SER A 526 -12.86 -2.23 7.31
N GLN A 527 -14.05 -2.64 6.88
CA GLN A 527 -14.38 -2.88 5.47
C GLN A 527 -13.38 -3.80 4.74
N LEU A 528 -12.82 -4.79 5.44
CA LEU A 528 -11.88 -5.74 4.85
C LEU A 528 -12.60 -6.73 3.94
N ARG A 529 -12.00 -7.01 2.76
CA ARG A 529 -12.52 -7.99 1.80
C ARG A 529 -12.57 -9.42 2.33
N LEU A 530 -11.67 -9.75 3.27
CA LEU A 530 -11.62 -11.04 3.95
C LEU A 530 -11.54 -10.82 5.46
N GLY A 531 -12.32 -11.57 6.21
CA GLY A 531 -12.34 -11.56 7.66
C GLY A 531 -12.80 -12.90 8.24
N GLY A 532 -12.36 -13.20 9.46
CA GLY A 532 -12.74 -14.45 10.13
C GLY A 532 -11.91 -15.65 9.72
N GLY A 533 -12.41 -16.49 8.84
CA GLY A 533 -11.74 -17.71 8.41
C GLY A 533 -11.90 -18.00 6.92
N LEU A 534 -11.10 -18.94 6.41
CA LEU A 534 -11.14 -19.41 5.02
C LEU A 534 -11.20 -20.94 4.98
N LYS A 535 -11.87 -21.48 3.96
CA LYS A 535 -11.95 -22.94 3.76
C LYS A 535 -10.64 -23.53 3.29
N ALA A 536 -9.90 -22.81 2.46
CA ALA A 536 -8.61 -23.25 1.91
C ALA A 536 -7.74 -22.06 1.52
N LEU A 537 -6.43 -22.30 1.45
CA LEU A 537 -5.41 -21.40 0.90
C LEU A 537 -4.68 -22.04 -0.28
N PRO A 538 -4.01 -21.25 -1.14
CA PRO A 538 -3.28 -21.77 -2.30
C PRO A 538 -2.18 -22.78 -1.99
N ASN A 539 -1.62 -22.76 -0.77
CA ASN A 539 -0.61 -23.72 -0.31
C ASN A 539 -1.18 -25.09 0.10
N GLY A 540 -2.49 -25.32 0.00
CA GLY A 540 -3.14 -26.56 0.41
C GLY A 540 -3.58 -26.62 1.89
N LEU A 541 -3.30 -25.55 2.66
CA LEU A 541 -3.83 -25.46 4.04
C LEU A 541 -5.34 -25.23 3.99
N THR A 542 -6.08 -25.98 4.81
CA THR A 542 -7.55 -25.94 4.86
C THR A 542 -8.06 -25.64 6.27
N ASN A 543 -9.31 -25.17 6.35
CA ASN A 543 -10.00 -24.89 7.61
C ASN A 543 -9.25 -23.87 8.47
N ILE A 544 -8.92 -22.73 7.88
CA ILE A 544 -8.36 -21.58 8.59
C ILE A 544 -9.49 -20.96 9.39
N VAL A 545 -9.45 -21.13 10.71
CA VAL A 545 -10.43 -20.58 11.64
C VAL A 545 -9.72 -19.69 12.64
N ASP A 546 -10.45 -18.76 13.22
CA ASP A 546 -9.99 -17.88 14.29
C ASP A 546 -8.73 -17.04 13.97
N ALA A 547 -8.47 -16.80 12.68
CA ALA A 547 -7.34 -15.96 12.24
C ALA A 547 -7.65 -14.45 12.26
N GLY A 548 -8.91 -14.08 12.53
CA GLY A 548 -9.33 -12.69 12.58
C GLY A 548 -9.00 -11.94 11.29
N LYS A 549 -8.55 -10.68 11.41
CA LYS A 549 -8.16 -9.85 10.26
C LYS A 549 -6.91 -10.36 9.54
N GLY A 550 -6.07 -11.15 10.20
CA GLY A 550 -4.87 -11.74 9.63
C GLY A 550 -5.12 -12.69 8.47
N VAL A 551 -6.34 -13.23 8.33
CA VAL A 551 -6.72 -14.08 7.21
C VAL A 551 -6.51 -13.38 5.85
N LEU A 552 -6.67 -12.05 5.82
CA LEU A 552 -6.42 -11.25 4.62
C LEU A 552 -4.95 -11.36 4.17
N CYS A 553 -4.02 -11.29 5.10
CA CYS A 553 -2.58 -11.44 4.82
C CYS A 553 -2.25 -12.86 4.35
N MET A 554 -2.85 -13.87 4.98
CA MET A 554 -2.63 -15.28 4.69
C MET A 554 -3.02 -15.66 3.26
N ALA A 555 -3.95 -14.92 2.62
CA ALA A 555 -4.37 -15.14 1.25
C ALA A 555 -3.21 -15.03 0.23
N CYS A 556 -2.22 -14.17 0.52
CA CYS A 556 -1.04 -13.95 -0.33
C CYS A 556 0.26 -14.44 0.31
N HIS A 557 0.40 -14.32 1.63
CA HIS A 557 1.61 -14.65 2.39
C HIS A 557 1.71 -16.14 2.73
N ASN A 558 1.72 -16.99 1.71
CA ASN A 558 1.84 -18.45 1.79
C ASN A 558 2.65 -18.98 0.60
N THR A 559 3.11 -20.23 0.68
CA THR A 559 3.93 -20.86 -0.37
C THR A 559 3.21 -21.14 -1.68
N ARG A 560 1.92 -20.98 -1.76
CA ARG A 560 0.96 -21.01 -2.88
C ARG A 560 1.01 -22.19 -3.86
N ASN A 561 2.00 -23.04 -3.86
CA ASN A 561 2.18 -24.11 -4.82
C ASN A 561 1.66 -25.48 -4.32
N ALA A 562 0.55 -25.49 -3.59
CA ALA A 562 -0.01 -26.65 -2.92
C ALA A 562 0.93 -27.25 -1.84
N GLU A 563 0.60 -28.41 -1.32
CA GLU A 563 1.40 -29.15 -0.35
C GLU A 563 2.61 -29.77 -1.06
N HIS A 564 3.76 -29.85 -0.37
CA HIS A 564 5.02 -30.32 -0.96
C HIS A 564 5.00 -31.77 -1.51
N ASP A 565 4.05 -32.59 -1.11
CA ASP A 565 3.92 -33.98 -1.57
C ASP A 565 3.52 -34.12 -3.05
N ASP A 566 3.18 -33.00 -3.72
CA ASP A 566 2.87 -32.96 -5.15
C ASP A 566 4.12 -33.04 -6.06
N PHE A 567 5.32 -33.15 -5.48
CA PHE A 567 6.54 -33.40 -6.26
C PHE A 567 6.51 -34.78 -6.88
N VAL A 568 6.04 -34.85 -8.10
CA VAL A 568 6.13 -36.06 -8.92
C VAL A 568 7.56 -36.24 -9.36
N ALA A 569 8.07 -37.45 -9.26
CA ALA A 569 9.43 -37.83 -9.71
C ALA A 569 9.73 -37.48 -11.19
N ALA A 570 8.72 -37.09 -11.96
CA ALA A 570 8.81 -36.72 -13.37
C ALA A 570 8.87 -35.18 -13.60
N ALA A 571 8.86 -34.34 -12.56
CA ALA A 571 9.02 -32.91 -12.75
C ALA A 571 10.46 -32.61 -13.23
N THR A 572 10.57 -31.99 -14.39
CA THR A 572 11.85 -31.55 -14.95
C THR A 572 12.40 -30.31 -14.22
N ASP A 573 11.54 -29.58 -13.55
CA ASP A 573 11.88 -28.38 -12.80
C ASP A 573 11.47 -28.52 -11.32
N PHE A 574 12.42 -28.27 -10.42
CA PHE A 574 12.19 -28.20 -9.00
C PHE A 574 11.84 -26.76 -8.61
N SER A 575 10.56 -26.50 -8.40
CA SER A 575 10.11 -25.22 -7.85
C SER A 575 10.18 -25.27 -6.33
N GLY A 576 10.98 -24.38 -5.73
CA GLY A 576 10.98 -24.17 -4.28
C GLY A 576 9.65 -23.52 -3.81
N PRO A 577 9.45 -23.41 -2.48
CA PRO A 577 8.31 -22.71 -1.92
C PRO A 577 8.36 -21.25 -2.37
N HIS A 578 7.23 -20.71 -2.82
CA HIS A 578 7.15 -19.30 -3.21
C HIS A 578 7.31 -18.38 -2.00
N THR A 579 8.06 -17.30 -2.17
CA THR A 579 8.12 -16.20 -1.21
C THR A 579 6.82 -15.40 -1.30
N PRO A 580 6.21 -15.01 -0.18
CA PRO A 580 6.56 -15.21 1.23
C PRO A 580 5.87 -16.45 1.86
N SER A 581 6.43 -17.03 2.93
CA SER A 581 5.97 -18.29 3.56
C SER A 581 5.46 -18.12 5.00
N GLN A 582 5.05 -16.93 5.41
CA GLN A 582 4.70 -16.63 6.80
C GLN A 582 3.54 -17.48 7.33
N THR A 583 2.51 -17.73 6.51
CA THR A 583 1.38 -18.58 6.90
C THR A 583 1.82 -20.02 7.16
N ASP A 584 2.67 -20.56 6.28
CA ASP A 584 3.20 -21.92 6.44
C ASP A 584 4.02 -22.03 7.73
N MET A 585 4.84 -21.02 8.00
CA MET A 585 5.61 -20.96 9.27
C MET A 585 4.70 -20.87 10.48
N LEU A 586 3.69 -19.99 10.46
CA LEU A 586 2.79 -19.77 11.59
C LEU A 586 2.00 -21.05 11.94
N TYR A 587 1.53 -21.79 10.93
CA TYR A 587 0.84 -23.07 11.11
C TYR A 587 1.79 -24.26 11.28
N GLY A 588 3.10 -24.06 11.09
CA GLY A 588 4.08 -25.14 11.09
C GLY A 588 3.78 -26.18 10.02
N PHE A 589 3.55 -25.70 8.80
CA PHE A 589 3.05 -26.44 7.65
C PHE A 589 4.08 -26.50 6.54
N ASN A 590 3.95 -27.49 5.66
CA ASN A 590 4.67 -27.60 4.39
C ASN A 590 6.20 -27.78 4.47
N ALA A 591 6.71 -28.33 5.60
CA ALA A 591 8.11 -28.73 5.71
C ALA A 591 8.28 -30.24 5.56
N TYR A 592 9.30 -30.67 4.82
CA TYR A 592 9.71 -32.08 4.75
C TYR A 592 10.27 -32.56 6.08
N PHE A 593 10.18 -33.85 6.33
CA PHE A 593 10.67 -34.55 7.52
C PHE A 593 9.96 -34.16 8.82
N MET A 594 8.85 -33.42 8.71
CA MET A 594 8.06 -32.91 9.83
C MET A 594 6.64 -33.48 9.80
N PRO A 595 5.94 -33.52 10.95
CA PRO A 595 4.49 -33.68 10.95
C PRO A 595 3.81 -32.59 10.08
N ARG A 596 2.63 -32.93 9.52
CA ARG A 596 1.91 -32.03 8.62
C ARG A 596 1.60 -30.67 9.22
N LEU A 597 1.32 -30.59 10.51
CA LEU A 597 1.06 -29.34 11.26
C LEU A 597 1.81 -29.32 12.57
N ASN A 598 2.38 -28.18 12.87
CA ASN A 598 3.01 -27.86 14.16
C ASN A 598 2.80 -26.36 14.47
N PRO A 599 1.54 -25.97 14.81
CA PRO A 599 1.15 -24.58 14.88
C PRO A 599 1.83 -23.81 16.01
N SER A 600 2.13 -22.56 15.74
CA SER A 600 2.67 -21.60 16.69
C SER A 600 1.63 -21.17 17.74
N LYS A 601 2.11 -20.84 18.93
CA LYS A 601 1.30 -20.14 19.94
C LYS A 601 0.91 -18.72 19.49
N HIS A 602 1.64 -18.10 18.57
CA HIS A 602 1.30 -16.79 18.00
C HIS A 602 -0.02 -16.81 17.20
N LEU A 603 -0.55 -17.99 16.82
CA LEU A 603 -1.90 -18.10 16.30
C LEU A 603 -2.99 -17.64 17.29
N SER A 604 -2.73 -17.63 18.58
CA SER A 604 -3.66 -17.13 19.60
C SER A 604 -3.64 -15.61 19.77
N VAL A 605 -2.76 -14.89 19.07
CA VAL A 605 -2.77 -13.42 19.05
C VAL A 605 -4.04 -12.96 18.32
N THR A 606 -4.78 -12.05 18.92
CA THR A 606 -5.99 -11.46 18.32
C THR A 606 -5.62 -10.86 16.95
N ASP A 607 -6.43 -11.19 15.95
CA ASP A 607 -6.21 -10.79 14.56
C ASP A 607 -4.89 -11.29 13.95
N THR A 608 -4.19 -12.21 14.60
CA THR A 608 -2.94 -12.86 14.15
C THR A 608 -1.94 -11.87 13.53
N CYS A 609 -1.69 -11.91 12.22
CA CYS A 609 -0.75 -11.03 11.51
C CYS A 609 -1.06 -9.54 11.77
N ALA A 610 -2.33 -9.16 11.63
CA ALA A 610 -2.76 -7.77 11.81
C ALA A 610 -2.59 -7.30 13.26
N GLY A 611 -2.65 -8.21 14.25
CA GLY A 611 -2.42 -7.90 15.65
C GLY A 611 -1.02 -7.38 15.96
N CYS A 612 -0.02 -7.73 15.14
CA CYS A 612 1.35 -7.25 15.27
C CYS A 612 1.73 -6.24 14.17
N HIS A 613 1.35 -6.50 12.91
CA HIS A 613 1.82 -5.74 11.75
C HIS A 613 0.94 -4.51 11.41
N VAL A 614 -0.25 -4.40 12.01
CA VAL A 614 -1.18 -3.29 11.73
C VAL A 614 -1.70 -2.66 13.02
N ALA A 615 -2.19 -3.45 13.96
CA ALA A 615 -2.87 -2.94 15.15
C ALA A 615 -1.93 -2.29 16.18
N ILE A 616 -0.63 -2.58 16.10
CA ILE A 616 0.37 -2.06 17.03
C ILE A 616 1.38 -1.20 16.25
N PRO A 617 1.41 0.12 16.52
CA PRO A 617 2.39 1.00 15.89
C PRO A 617 3.78 0.70 16.43
N THR A 618 4.80 0.91 15.59
CA THR A 618 6.21 0.92 16.00
C THR A 618 6.48 2.02 17.01
N ALA A 619 7.61 1.96 17.70
CA ALA A 619 8.00 3.01 18.66
C ALA A 619 8.07 4.40 18.02
N THR A 620 8.55 4.48 16.78
CA THR A 620 8.64 5.73 16.02
C THR A 620 7.24 6.28 15.68
N GLU A 621 6.35 5.44 15.20
CA GLU A 621 4.97 5.84 14.87
C GLU A 621 4.18 6.25 16.12
N LYS A 622 4.37 5.52 17.23
CA LYS A 622 3.76 5.87 18.50
C LYS A 622 4.27 7.22 19.02
N ALA A 623 5.57 7.50 18.89
CA ALA A 623 6.16 8.79 19.24
C ALA A 623 5.61 9.94 18.35
N ALA A 624 5.23 9.64 17.13
CA ALA A 624 4.54 10.54 16.21
C ALA A 624 3.02 10.65 16.46
N GLY A 625 2.51 10.00 17.51
CA GLY A 625 1.08 10.05 17.87
C GLY A 625 0.17 9.14 17.05
N GLN A 626 0.71 8.18 16.31
CA GLN A 626 -0.06 7.26 15.50
C GLN A 626 -0.60 6.11 16.35
N SER A 627 -1.78 5.60 16.02
CA SER A 627 -2.47 4.54 16.78
C SER A 627 -2.44 3.18 16.12
N ASP A 628 -2.01 3.09 14.86
CA ASP A 628 -1.90 1.87 14.07
C ASP A 628 -0.79 1.99 13.01
N ASN A 629 -0.53 0.91 12.29
CA ASN A 629 0.60 0.80 11.39
C ASN A 629 0.17 0.24 10.02
N HIS A 630 0.23 1.06 8.98
CA HIS A 630 0.02 0.65 7.60
C HIS A 630 1.31 0.56 6.77
N ASN A 631 2.49 0.72 7.39
CA ASN A 631 3.75 0.34 6.74
C ASN A 631 4.07 -1.15 6.92
N PHE A 632 3.28 -1.87 7.76
CA PHE A 632 3.36 -3.30 8.03
C PHE A 632 4.69 -3.75 8.65
N GLN A 633 5.50 -2.84 9.15
CA GLN A 633 6.75 -3.12 9.83
C GLN A 633 6.50 -3.32 11.33
N THR A 634 7.39 -4.08 11.97
CA THR A 634 7.37 -4.32 13.41
C THR A 634 8.74 -4.03 13.99
N ASP A 635 8.81 -3.79 15.30
CA ASP A 635 10.05 -3.71 16.07
C ASP A 635 9.93 -4.48 17.40
N ASP A 636 11.04 -4.61 18.13
CA ASP A 636 11.08 -5.40 19.35
C ASP A 636 10.16 -4.90 20.45
N THR A 637 9.76 -3.63 20.43
CA THR A 637 8.84 -3.05 21.42
C THR A 637 7.47 -3.70 21.40
N ILE A 638 7.08 -4.25 20.25
CA ILE A 638 5.81 -4.98 20.09
C ILE A 638 5.80 -6.24 20.95
N CYS A 639 6.93 -6.93 21.06
CA CYS A 639 7.07 -8.15 21.83
C CYS A 639 6.76 -7.94 23.32
N ALA A 640 7.07 -6.77 23.86
CA ALA A 640 6.91 -6.44 25.28
C ALA A 640 5.44 -6.45 25.75
N SER A 641 4.48 -6.42 24.84
CA SER A 641 3.05 -6.54 25.17
C SER A 641 2.67 -7.94 25.70
N CYS A 642 3.45 -8.98 25.33
CA CYS A 642 3.22 -10.38 25.71
C CYS A 642 4.45 -11.04 26.35
N HIS A 643 5.65 -10.58 26.01
CA HIS A 643 6.92 -11.09 26.49
C HIS A 643 7.59 -10.10 27.45
N SER A 644 8.58 -10.55 28.22
CA SER A 644 9.33 -9.63 29.10
C SER A 644 10.08 -8.56 28.29
N ALA A 645 10.31 -7.39 28.87
CA ALA A 645 11.08 -6.30 28.27
C ALA A 645 12.55 -6.68 27.95
N SER A 646 13.01 -7.84 28.39
CA SER A 646 14.35 -8.37 28.08
C SER A 646 14.37 -9.28 26.84
N THR A 647 13.26 -9.41 26.13
CA THR A 647 13.22 -10.20 24.88
C THR A 647 13.98 -9.43 23.82
N ASP A 648 15.10 -9.99 23.38
CA ASP A 648 15.97 -9.43 22.34
C ASP A 648 15.70 -10.16 21.02
N GLY A 649 14.89 -9.54 20.17
CA GLY A 649 14.52 -10.07 18.86
C GLY A 649 15.69 -10.10 17.90
N GLU A 650 16.62 -9.13 17.96
CA GLU A 650 17.81 -9.12 17.09
C GLU A 650 18.77 -10.26 17.41
N ALA A 651 19.03 -10.54 18.70
CA ALA A 651 19.84 -11.67 19.09
C ALA A 651 19.21 -13.00 18.66
N PHE A 652 17.88 -13.13 18.76
CA PHE A 652 17.17 -14.29 18.26
C PHE A 652 17.35 -14.44 16.74
N LEU A 653 17.13 -13.37 15.96
CA LEU A 653 17.31 -13.39 14.51
C LEU A 653 18.76 -13.76 14.11
N ALA A 654 19.75 -13.25 14.82
CA ALA A 654 21.15 -13.59 14.58
C ALA A 654 21.42 -15.10 14.79
N ALA A 655 20.89 -15.68 15.87
CA ALA A 655 21.01 -17.09 16.15
C ALA A 655 20.33 -17.97 15.08
N MET A 656 19.15 -17.59 14.62
CA MET A 656 18.43 -18.30 13.56
C MET A 656 19.15 -18.21 12.22
N ASN A 657 19.74 -17.06 11.88
CA ASN A 657 20.58 -16.89 10.71
C ASN A 657 21.79 -17.82 10.69
N ALA A 658 22.45 -17.99 11.83
CA ALA A 658 23.56 -18.92 11.95
C ALA A 658 23.10 -20.37 11.63
N GLN A 659 21.96 -20.80 12.17
CA GLN A 659 21.41 -22.12 11.89
C GLN A 659 21.04 -22.32 10.42
N LEU A 660 20.51 -21.29 9.74
CA LEU A 660 20.26 -21.34 8.29
C LEU A 660 21.57 -21.48 7.50
N GLY A 661 22.62 -20.79 7.92
CA GLY A 661 23.96 -20.92 7.34
C GLY A 661 24.52 -22.33 7.48
N ASP A 662 24.40 -22.92 8.67
CA ASP A 662 24.85 -24.30 8.95
C ASP A 662 24.06 -25.31 8.10
N LEU A 663 22.72 -25.14 8.00
CA LEU A 663 21.88 -25.98 7.19
C LEU A 663 22.26 -25.87 5.70
N GLY A 664 22.47 -24.67 5.20
CA GLY A 664 22.92 -24.41 3.82
C GLY A 664 24.26 -25.10 3.52
N THR A 665 25.20 -25.05 4.46
CA THR A 665 26.50 -25.72 4.36
C THR A 665 26.34 -27.25 4.33
N ALA A 666 25.50 -27.81 5.16
CA ALA A 666 25.24 -29.26 5.17
C ALA A 666 24.60 -29.75 3.86
N ILE A 667 23.64 -28.98 3.32
CA ILE A 667 23.01 -29.27 2.01
C ILE A 667 24.06 -29.23 0.89
N GLY A 668 24.90 -28.21 0.84
CA GLY A 668 25.96 -28.07 -0.16
C GLY A 668 26.97 -29.24 -0.09
N SER A 669 27.37 -29.66 1.13
CA SER A 669 28.26 -30.79 1.37
C SER A 669 27.66 -32.10 0.88
N LYS A 670 26.37 -32.35 1.12
CA LYS A 670 25.66 -33.54 0.64
C LYS A 670 25.54 -33.53 -0.88
N ALA A 671 25.23 -32.40 -1.49
CA ALA A 671 25.20 -32.25 -2.94
C ALA A 671 26.56 -32.52 -3.57
N LEU A 672 27.66 -32.00 -3.01
CA LEU A 672 29.02 -32.29 -3.45
C LEU A 672 29.37 -33.77 -3.37
N ALA A 673 28.98 -34.45 -2.28
CA ALA A 673 29.21 -35.87 -2.12
C ALA A 673 28.50 -36.68 -3.22
N ILE A 674 27.27 -36.34 -3.55
CA ILE A 674 26.50 -36.99 -4.63
C ILE A 674 27.19 -36.76 -5.98
N LEU A 675 27.58 -35.52 -6.29
CA LEU A 675 28.23 -35.20 -7.55
C LEU A 675 29.60 -35.95 -7.70
N ASN A 676 30.38 -35.98 -6.62
CA ASN A 676 31.63 -36.73 -6.61
C ASN A 676 31.44 -38.25 -6.81
N ALA A 677 30.42 -38.82 -6.19
CA ALA A 677 30.09 -40.23 -6.37
C ALA A 677 29.70 -40.54 -7.82
N LEU A 678 28.93 -39.65 -8.46
CA LEU A 678 28.60 -39.79 -9.89
C LEU A 678 29.83 -39.71 -10.78
N TYR A 679 30.78 -38.83 -10.53
CA TYR A 679 32.03 -38.75 -11.24
C TYR A 679 32.87 -40.00 -11.04
N THR A 680 32.99 -40.47 -9.82
CA THR A 680 33.73 -41.70 -9.50
C THR A 680 33.14 -42.91 -10.20
N ALA A 681 31.82 -42.93 -10.42
CA ALA A 681 31.15 -43.97 -11.20
C ALA A 681 31.36 -43.87 -12.72
N GLY A 682 32.14 -42.89 -13.19
CA GLY A 682 32.44 -42.70 -14.62
C GLY A 682 31.39 -41.92 -15.42
N ASN A 683 30.43 -41.24 -14.74
CA ASN A 683 29.47 -40.38 -15.41
C ASN A 683 30.10 -39.03 -15.76
N THR A 684 29.55 -38.37 -16.76
CA THR A 684 29.84 -36.98 -17.07
C THR A 684 28.69 -36.10 -16.67
N LEU A 685 28.99 -34.87 -16.23
CA LEU A 685 27.99 -33.88 -15.78
C LEU A 685 27.97 -32.70 -16.74
N THR A 686 26.77 -32.27 -17.12
CA THR A 686 26.55 -31.03 -17.84
C THR A 686 25.80 -30.06 -16.97
N VAL A 687 26.12 -28.77 -17.09
CA VAL A 687 25.55 -27.72 -16.26
C VAL A 687 25.00 -26.61 -17.13
N ARG A 688 23.71 -26.28 -16.90
CA ARG A 688 23.11 -25.06 -17.39
C ARG A 688 23.44 -23.95 -16.42
N THR A 689 24.43 -23.14 -16.73
CA THR A 689 24.87 -22.07 -15.86
C THR A 689 24.03 -20.81 -16.07
N TYR A 690 23.95 -19.98 -15.04
CA TYR A 690 23.16 -18.76 -14.98
C TYR A 690 24.05 -17.54 -14.80
N ARG A 691 23.77 -16.44 -15.51
CA ARG A 691 24.45 -15.15 -15.38
C ARG A 691 23.56 -14.14 -14.73
N GLN A 692 23.82 -13.82 -13.48
CA GLN A 692 23.01 -12.89 -12.70
C GLN A 692 22.94 -11.48 -13.29
N ALA A 693 24.05 -10.98 -13.85
CA ALA A 693 24.12 -9.62 -14.38
C ALA A 693 23.17 -9.35 -15.57
N THR A 694 22.75 -10.39 -16.28
CA THR A 694 21.90 -10.29 -17.48
C THR A 694 20.66 -11.16 -17.39
N ASP A 695 20.42 -11.83 -16.27
CA ASP A 695 19.31 -12.77 -16.08
C ASP A 695 19.23 -13.84 -17.18
N GLN A 696 20.36 -14.44 -17.52
CA GLN A 696 20.50 -15.36 -18.64
C GLN A 696 21.04 -16.72 -18.23
N TYR A 697 20.57 -17.77 -18.92
CA TYR A 697 21.16 -19.12 -18.89
C TYR A 697 22.10 -19.33 -20.07
N SER A 698 23.11 -20.19 -19.88
CA SER A 698 24.07 -20.54 -20.94
C SER A 698 23.43 -21.16 -22.19
N SER A 699 22.26 -21.78 -22.05
CA SER A 699 21.52 -22.43 -23.13
C SER A 699 20.25 -21.69 -23.54
N ALA A 700 20.06 -20.43 -23.14
CA ALA A 700 18.84 -19.67 -23.40
C ALA A 700 18.54 -19.42 -24.89
N ALA A 701 19.56 -19.45 -25.77
CA ALA A 701 19.33 -19.58 -27.19
C ALA A 701 19.64 -21.03 -27.59
N ALA A 702 18.76 -21.68 -28.31
CA ALA A 702 18.84 -23.08 -28.74
C ALA A 702 20.18 -23.54 -29.43
N THR A 703 21.18 -22.69 -29.46
CA THR A 703 22.45 -22.85 -30.10
C THR A 703 23.65 -23.01 -29.15
N THR A 704 23.48 -22.74 -27.82
CA THR A 704 24.59 -22.89 -26.86
C THR A 704 24.33 -24.15 -26.02
N PRO A 705 25.12 -25.20 -26.16
CA PRO A 705 24.96 -26.42 -25.38
C PRO A 705 25.27 -26.16 -23.89
N ASP A 706 24.61 -26.93 -23.01
CA ASP A 706 24.96 -26.96 -21.59
C ASP A 706 26.47 -27.28 -21.44
N LEU A 707 27.10 -26.70 -20.44
CA LEU A 707 28.53 -26.77 -20.22
C LEU A 707 28.89 -28.16 -19.68
N LEU A 708 29.75 -28.88 -20.40
CA LEU A 708 30.30 -30.14 -19.93
C LEU A 708 31.41 -29.86 -18.92
N LEU A 709 31.25 -30.36 -17.68
CA LEU A 709 32.30 -30.28 -16.68
C LEU A 709 33.36 -31.36 -16.92
N ALA A 710 34.62 -30.94 -17.12
CA ALA A 710 35.76 -31.84 -17.32
C ALA A 710 36.21 -32.55 -16.03
N ALA A 711 35.86 -32.00 -14.87
CA ALA A 711 36.17 -32.54 -13.55
C ALA A 711 35.05 -32.25 -12.56
N ALA A 712 34.98 -33.03 -11.48
CA ALA A 712 34.03 -32.77 -10.38
C ALA A 712 34.26 -31.38 -9.76
N PRO A 713 33.21 -30.72 -9.33
CA PRO A 713 33.35 -29.47 -8.55
C PRO A 713 34.10 -29.74 -7.24
N THR A 714 34.84 -28.75 -6.75
CA THR A 714 35.61 -28.84 -5.50
C THR A 714 34.79 -28.36 -4.29
N ALA A 715 33.75 -27.54 -4.55
CA ALA A 715 32.78 -27.12 -3.54
C ALA A 715 31.42 -26.87 -4.18
N VAL A 716 30.37 -27.04 -3.38
CA VAL A 716 28.98 -26.69 -3.73
C VAL A 716 28.43 -25.88 -2.58
N VAL A 717 27.98 -24.69 -2.90
CA VAL A 717 27.34 -23.78 -1.93
C VAL A 717 25.91 -23.56 -2.37
N LEU A 718 24.97 -23.71 -1.43
CA LEU A 718 23.59 -23.38 -1.68
C LEU A 718 23.45 -21.86 -1.77
N ARG A 719 22.68 -21.42 -2.75
CA ARG A 719 22.43 -20.03 -3.05
C ARG A 719 20.95 -19.69 -2.88
N SER A 720 20.63 -18.41 -2.75
CA SER A 720 19.25 -17.93 -2.91
C SER A 720 18.68 -18.33 -4.26
N ALA A 721 17.38 -18.59 -4.29
CA ALA A 721 16.70 -19.09 -5.47
C ALA A 721 16.91 -18.19 -6.71
N ILE A 722 17.16 -18.81 -7.85
CA ILE A 722 17.11 -18.20 -9.16
C ILE A 722 15.70 -18.48 -9.72
N HIS A 723 14.94 -17.43 -10.04
CA HIS A 723 13.55 -17.56 -10.50
C HIS A 723 12.67 -18.49 -9.63
N GLY A 724 12.84 -18.40 -8.30
CA GLY A 724 12.06 -19.23 -7.35
C GLY A 724 12.52 -20.69 -7.26
N THR A 725 13.61 -21.07 -7.92
CA THR A 725 14.14 -22.42 -7.93
C THR A 725 15.44 -22.52 -7.13
N THR A 726 15.58 -23.56 -6.32
CA THR A 726 16.82 -23.82 -5.56
C THR A 726 18.04 -23.89 -6.46
N SER A 727 19.05 -23.14 -6.11
CA SER A 727 20.24 -22.93 -6.91
C SER A 727 21.51 -23.18 -6.12
N PHE A 728 22.54 -23.57 -6.82
CA PHE A 728 23.89 -23.80 -6.29
C PHE A 728 24.91 -22.92 -7.00
N THR A 729 25.95 -22.56 -6.26
CA THR A 729 27.22 -22.11 -6.82
C THR A 729 28.20 -23.28 -6.75
N LEU A 730 28.63 -23.75 -7.90
CA LEU A 730 29.67 -24.81 -8.05
C LEU A 730 31.04 -24.14 -8.15
N THR A 731 31.98 -24.49 -7.27
CA THR A 731 33.38 -24.10 -7.41
C THR A 731 34.11 -25.17 -8.27
N LEU A 732 34.74 -24.77 -9.33
CA LEU A 732 35.37 -25.67 -10.28
C LEU A 732 36.85 -25.94 -9.96
N ALA A 733 37.33 -27.15 -10.30
CA ALA A 733 38.74 -27.51 -10.15
C ALA A 733 39.64 -26.69 -11.09
N ALA A 734 39.12 -26.27 -12.26
CA ALA A 734 39.77 -25.38 -13.23
C ALA A 734 38.72 -24.43 -13.83
N PRO A 735 39.09 -23.17 -14.15
CA PRO A 735 38.19 -22.24 -14.79
C PRO A 735 37.68 -22.72 -16.15
N VAL A 736 36.46 -22.38 -16.50
CA VAL A 736 35.82 -22.72 -17.77
C VAL A 736 35.40 -21.47 -18.50
N SER A 737 35.38 -21.51 -19.83
CA SER A 737 34.91 -20.42 -20.67
C SER A 737 33.42 -20.63 -20.96
N VAL A 738 32.58 -19.64 -20.63
CA VAL A 738 31.15 -19.64 -20.88
C VAL A 738 30.82 -18.53 -21.86
N ALA A 739 30.12 -18.86 -22.94
CA ALA A 739 29.63 -17.90 -23.92
C ALA A 739 28.18 -17.55 -23.62
N TRP A 740 27.90 -16.24 -23.44
CA TRP A 740 26.59 -15.70 -23.19
C TRP A 740 26.04 -14.99 -24.42
N THR A 741 24.83 -15.31 -24.83
CA THR A 741 24.15 -14.64 -25.94
C THR A 741 22.86 -14.02 -25.44
N ALA A 742 22.68 -12.73 -25.65
CA ALA A 742 21.43 -12.02 -25.26
C ALA A 742 20.23 -12.45 -26.12
N THR A 743 20.49 -12.77 -27.40
CA THR A 743 19.49 -13.33 -28.34
C THR A 743 20.24 -14.24 -29.32
N ALA A 744 19.54 -15.09 -30.08
CA ALA A 744 20.13 -15.97 -31.08
C ALA A 744 20.96 -15.23 -32.13
N SER A 745 20.77 -13.93 -32.32
CA SER A 745 21.48 -13.09 -33.30
C SER A 745 22.48 -12.11 -32.68
N ALA A 746 22.59 -12.04 -31.34
CA ALA A 746 23.58 -11.17 -30.69
C ALA A 746 24.95 -11.82 -30.61
N PRO A 747 26.06 -11.05 -30.71
CA PRO A 747 27.38 -11.59 -30.50
C PRO A 747 27.52 -12.12 -29.08
N ALA A 748 28.13 -13.30 -28.94
CA ALA A 748 28.40 -13.92 -27.66
C ALA A 748 29.45 -13.12 -26.87
N VAL A 749 29.19 -12.91 -25.58
CA VAL A 749 30.17 -12.42 -24.63
C VAL A 749 30.75 -13.64 -23.90
N THR A 750 32.07 -13.86 -24.02
CA THR A 750 32.76 -15.00 -23.40
C THR A 750 33.37 -14.57 -22.06
N GLU A 751 33.09 -15.29 -21.01
CA GLU A 751 33.64 -15.10 -19.67
C GLU A 751 34.34 -16.37 -19.21
N THR A 752 35.45 -16.21 -18.49
CA THR A 752 36.17 -17.33 -17.90
C THR A 752 35.84 -17.37 -16.41
N LEU A 753 35.18 -18.44 -15.98
CA LEU A 753 34.59 -18.55 -14.66
C LEU A 753 35.19 -19.69 -13.85
N SER A 754 35.58 -19.45 -12.63
CA SER A 754 35.97 -20.46 -11.62
C SER A 754 34.80 -20.94 -10.78
N GLN A 755 33.66 -20.27 -10.85
CA GLN A 755 32.41 -20.61 -10.20
C GLN A 755 31.26 -20.53 -11.17
N LEU A 756 30.29 -21.44 -11.05
CA LEU A 756 29.10 -21.50 -11.88
C LEU A 756 27.85 -21.45 -10.99
N ASP A 757 26.97 -20.53 -11.25
CA ASP A 757 25.63 -20.53 -10.67
C ASP A 757 24.69 -21.36 -11.54
N CYS A 758 23.95 -22.27 -10.93
CA CYS A 758 23.01 -23.16 -11.63
C CYS A 758 21.83 -23.56 -10.73
N GLN A 759 20.70 -23.86 -11.33
CA GLN A 759 19.59 -24.51 -10.64
C GLN A 759 19.89 -26.00 -10.43
N ILE A 760 19.25 -26.62 -9.43
CA ILE A 760 19.35 -28.08 -9.20
C ILE A 760 19.01 -28.87 -10.48
N SER A 761 17.93 -28.50 -11.15
CA SER A 761 17.48 -29.10 -12.40
C SER A 761 18.43 -28.86 -13.57
N GLY A 762 19.28 -27.86 -13.50
CA GLY A 762 20.27 -27.52 -14.54
C GLY A 762 21.54 -28.36 -14.48
N ILE A 763 21.70 -29.28 -13.51
CA ILE A 763 22.83 -30.22 -13.42
C ILE A 763 22.37 -31.58 -13.91
N THR A 764 22.79 -32.01 -15.09
CA THR A 764 22.35 -33.25 -15.73
C THR A 764 23.46 -34.27 -15.86
N ILE A 765 23.07 -35.55 -15.90
CA ILE A 765 23.98 -36.70 -16.06
C ILE A 765 23.94 -37.20 -17.49
N THR A 766 25.09 -37.43 -18.08
CA THR A 766 25.26 -38.16 -19.33
C THR A 766 26.22 -39.33 -19.10
N GLY A 767 25.69 -40.56 -19.14
CA GLY A 767 26.51 -41.76 -18.94
C GLY A 767 25.67 -43.03 -18.76
N GLN A 768 26.30 -44.19 -18.64
CA GLN A 768 25.64 -45.48 -18.68
C GLN A 768 25.17 -46.03 -17.35
N THR A 769 25.45 -45.39 -16.24
CA THR A 769 25.05 -45.85 -14.91
C THR A 769 24.29 -44.76 -14.18
N ALA A 770 23.04 -44.51 -14.61
CA ALA A 770 22.12 -43.74 -13.79
C ALA A 770 21.68 -44.58 -12.59
N PRO A 771 21.57 -44.02 -11.36
CA PRO A 771 20.83 -44.67 -10.30
C PRO A 771 19.40 -44.94 -10.77
N PRO A 772 18.70 -45.93 -10.21
CA PRO A 772 17.32 -46.27 -10.65
C PRO A 772 16.41 -45.12 -10.37
N VAL A 773 16.18 -44.32 -11.36
CA VAL A 773 15.15 -43.27 -11.42
C VAL A 773 14.01 -43.82 -12.28
N PRO A 774 12.73 -43.58 -11.91
CA PRO A 774 11.62 -44.00 -12.77
C PRO A 774 11.80 -43.49 -14.20
N PRO A 775 11.41 -44.24 -15.24
CA PRO A 775 11.72 -43.93 -16.62
C PRO A 775 11.20 -42.56 -17.02
N ALA A 776 12.10 -41.57 -17.15
CA ALA A 776 11.82 -40.42 -17.98
C ALA A 776 11.68 -40.86 -19.44
N THR A 777 10.85 -40.14 -20.19
CA THR A 777 10.67 -40.34 -21.63
C THR A 777 12.04 -40.58 -22.30
N THR A 778 12.15 -41.67 -22.99
CA THR A 778 13.36 -42.16 -23.66
C THR A 778 14.14 -41.02 -24.35
N GLY A 779 15.36 -40.73 -23.86
CA GLY A 779 16.35 -39.90 -24.55
C GLY A 779 16.70 -38.54 -23.95
N ALA A 780 16.00 -38.07 -22.87
CA ALA A 780 16.39 -36.82 -22.21
C ALA A 780 17.43 -37.08 -21.10
N PRO A 781 18.43 -36.18 -20.93
CA PRO A 781 19.35 -36.24 -19.78
C PRO A 781 18.58 -36.15 -18.47
N LEU A 782 19.00 -36.94 -17.47
CA LEU A 782 18.40 -36.94 -16.15
C LEU A 782 19.07 -35.90 -15.23
N PRO A 783 18.35 -35.21 -14.35
CA PRO A 783 18.96 -34.36 -13.35
C PRO A 783 19.95 -35.15 -12.49
N ALA A 784 21.13 -34.61 -12.25
CA ALA A 784 22.16 -35.21 -11.41
C ALA A 784 21.70 -35.35 -9.93
N ILE A 785 20.83 -34.41 -9.51
CA ILE A 785 20.18 -34.40 -8.21
C ILE A 785 18.69 -34.53 -8.49
N ALA A 786 18.09 -35.64 -8.13
CA ALA A 786 16.68 -35.88 -8.36
C ALA A 786 15.82 -34.92 -7.51
N THR A 787 14.69 -34.46 -8.08
CA THR A 787 13.76 -33.51 -7.41
C THR A 787 13.19 -34.06 -6.11
N ASN A 788 13.08 -35.37 -5.96
CA ASN A 788 12.64 -36.05 -4.74
C ASN A 788 13.81 -36.51 -3.83
N SER A 789 15.04 -36.10 -4.12
CA SER A 789 16.21 -36.43 -3.29
C SER A 789 16.16 -35.73 -1.95
N VAL A 790 16.91 -36.26 -0.96
CA VAL A 790 17.09 -35.61 0.33
C VAL A 790 17.65 -34.18 0.20
N VAL A 791 18.50 -33.92 -0.78
CA VAL A 791 19.05 -32.60 -1.06
C VAL A 791 17.96 -31.64 -1.51
N ALA A 792 17.08 -32.05 -2.43
CA ALA A 792 15.96 -31.25 -2.90
C ALA A 792 14.98 -30.92 -1.75
N LYS A 793 14.62 -31.92 -0.97
CA LYS A 793 13.74 -31.78 0.22
C LYS A 793 14.35 -30.88 1.30
N ALA A 794 15.65 -31.02 1.56
CA ALA A 794 16.37 -30.16 2.50
C ALA A 794 16.45 -28.72 2.00
N SER A 795 16.66 -28.55 0.68
CA SER A 795 16.68 -27.22 0.05
C SER A 795 15.31 -26.52 0.10
N TRP A 796 14.22 -27.29 -0.08
CA TRP A 796 12.86 -26.79 0.14
C TRP A 796 12.70 -26.25 1.57
N ASN A 797 13.10 -27.04 2.58
CA ASN A 797 13.00 -26.64 3.98
C ASN A 797 13.79 -25.36 4.25
N LEU A 798 15.03 -25.26 3.74
CA LEU A 798 15.83 -24.07 3.90
C LEU A 798 15.16 -22.83 3.28
N GLN A 799 14.58 -22.97 2.08
CA GLN A 799 13.84 -21.88 1.43
C GLN A 799 12.57 -21.53 2.19
N LEU A 800 11.82 -22.51 2.66
CA LEU A 800 10.63 -22.28 3.48
C LEU A 800 10.95 -21.42 4.70
N LEU A 801 12.02 -21.79 5.43
CA LEU A 801 12.48 -21.06 6.60
C LEU A 801 13.03 -19.66 6.28
N SER A 802 13.75 -19.52 5.16
CA SER A 802 14.34 -18.26 4.73
C SER A 802 13.29 -17.27 4.18
N ASN A 803 12.30 -17.77 3.44
CA ASN A 803 11.24 -16.98 2.80
C ASN A 803 10.22 -16.42 3.79
N ASP A 804 10.23 -16.91 5.02
CA ASP A 804 9.42 -16.37 6.12
C ASP A 804 9.80 -14.91 6.46
N GLY A 805 11.02 -14.48 6.18
CA GLY A 805 11.52 -13.15 6.48
C GLY A 805 11.74 -12.88 7.97
N SER A 806 10.89 -13.42 8.84
CA SER A 806 11.03 -13.34 10.32
C SER A 806 12.06 -14.31 10.88
N ARG A 807 12.54 -15.25 10.04
CA ARG A 807 13.55 -16.25 10.39
C ARG A 807 13.20 -17.03 11.65
N GLY A 808 11.94 -17.42 11.73
CA GLY A 808 11.42 -18.26 12.80
C GLY A 808 10.70 -17.54 13.93
N LEU A 809 10.62 -16.21 13.97
CA LEU A 809 9.81 -15.50 14.98
C LEU A 809 8.34 -15.90 14.93
N HIS A 810 7.80 -16.17 13.75
CA HIS A 810 6.40 -16.63 13.62
C HIS A 810 6.17 -17.99 14.30
N ASN A 811 7.17 -18.90 14.32
CA ASN A 811 7.09 -20.19 14.98
C ASN A 811 8.49 -20.73 15.34
N PRO A 812 9.09 -20.29 16.46
CA PRO A 812 10.44 -20.68 16.84
C PRO A 812 10.65 -22.19 16.99
N SER A 813 9.67 -22.88 17.56
CA SER A 813 9.74 -24.34 17.78
C SER A 813 9.70 -25.13 16.48
N PHE A 814 8.86 -24.73 15.54
CA PHE A 814 8.81 -25.34 14.21
C PHE A 814 10.13 -25.11 13.46
N PHE A 815 10.63 -23.87 13.44
CA PHE A 815 11.90 -23.53 12.81
C PHE A 815 13.03 -24.45 13.28
N GLN A 816 13.24 -24.54 14.59
CA GLN A 816 14.31 -25.37 15.18
C GLN A 816 14.12 -26.85 14.84
N ASN A 817 12.89 -27.37 14.94
CA ASN A 817 12.61 -28.76 14.61
C ASN A 817 12.88 -29.07 13.14
N VAL A 818 12.50 -28.17 12.22
CA VAL A 818 12.79 -28.34 10.78
C VAL A 818 14.30 -28.39 10.53
N VAL A 819 15.08 -27.49 11.14
CA VAL A 819 16.55 -27.50 11.02
C VAL A 819 17.12 -28.85 11.51
N VAL A 820 16.77 -29.26 12.73
CA VAL A 820 17.28 -30.51 13.32
C VAL A 820 16.92 -31.73 12.46
N LYS A 821 15.65 -31.87 12.09
CA LYS A 821 15.17 -33.02 11.30
C LYS A 821 15.75 -33.05 9.89
N THR A 822 16.02 -31.89 9.31
CA THR A 822 16.67 -31.81 8.01
C THR A 822 18.13 -32.20 8.10
N LEU A 823 18.86 -31.74 9.14
CA LEU A 823 20.26 -32.17 9.37
C LEU A 823 20.36 -33.68 9.66
N GLU A 824 19.45 -34.25 10.43
CA GLU A 824 19.36 -35.71 10.64
C GLU A 824 19.16 -36.48 9.30
N ALA A 825 18.29 -35.98 8.42
CA ALA A 825 18.03 -36.61 7.13
C ALA A 825 19.20 -36.51 6.13
N LEU A 826 20.06 -35.48 6.28
CA LEU A 826 21.26 -35.31 5.43
C LEU A 826 22.44 -36.22 5.85
N GLN A 827 22.44 -36.79 7.04
CA GLN A 827 23.49 -37.75 7.50
C GLN A 827 23.40 -39.05 6.70
#